data_d1c9b129db359beb3c979b6399354b52
#
_entry.id   d1c9b129db359beb3c979b6399354b52
#
_cell.length_a   1.000
_cell.length_b   1.000
_cell.length_c   1.000
_cell.angle_alpha   90.00
_cell.angle_beta   90.00
_cell.angle_gamma   90.00
#
_symmetry.space_group_name_H-M   'P 1'
#
loop_
_entity.id
_entity.type
_entity.pdbx_description
1 polymer ?
#
loop_
_entity_poly.entity_id
_entity_poly.type
_entity_poly.pdbx_seq_one_letter_code
_entity_poly.pdbx_strand_id
1 'polypeptide(L)'
;MGTAMIRRFCTLQESPGFELADFTGRATMLKNLNAGKRTSRAVAQAVRFLAVCILALAGTGAWCATATIKLTPATVTLPLGQSVDFAAEIDGKATNDVYWRILPAPGVTAGLGALSATGVYRAPGQLPSPTVTHVTIEIASKANPKLTATAVVTLFNAVPVVTYTTPALVPVGISMLYFHGNNFLPEATVLFNGKEIESNFVSPTLIEAVVNVPKVGSYPISVKNVDVGGKTSAAYTLKTLAASAPSYTATVRFLEQCTFGPTPELIAHVQSVGFEGFLAEQYSLRTSYWVHYPADNTKNSYEPEFYTFAVSGQDQFRQRVALALSEIFVTSGNKIDSSAMFEWQNMLLTDALSSYTRILHDVTISPAMGQYLDMVNNAKGDPTQGTSPDENYAREVLQLFSVGLNRLNQDGTPVLDKSGNPTPNYDQDTIEGFASAFTGWTFAPWPGKTAHFWDPEFDYLPMVAIEEYHDTNPKKLLNGTVLPGGQTAEEDLVATLANIAENPNVAPFFSKQLIQHLVTSNPSPAYVARVAAVFTKNSRNLRGDMMSVLEAILLDPEARAGDNAPATANFGHLREPAIFIPATMRAVAGLSLSTYDTLWYEGANMGQDITNSPDVFDYFPIGYEIPSTGQVAPEMGILYSATAIQRADWVADLAFSNDKISGTQYSLDYWTSLGDGGIFMDQLNLFFFHGQMSSGLRAAIQTAMNAYPATETTQRVQQALYVAMTSPEYQVEQ
;
A
#
# COMPACT_ATOMS: atom_id res chain seq x y z
N MET A 1 10.78 19.81 -15.68
CA MET A 1 9.82 20.15 -14.64
C MET A 1 9.45 18.93 -13.78
N GLY A 2 9.74 17.72 -14.20
CA GLY A 2 9.38 16.48 -13.48
C GLY A 2 10.16 16.13 -12.20
N THR A 3 11.28 16.76 -11.93
CA THR A 3 12.15 16.35 -10.79
C THR A 3 11.90 17.16 -9.50
N ALA A 4 11.11 18.21 -9.57
CA ALA A 4 10.77 19.03 -8.40
C ALA A 4 9.44 18.60 -7.72
N MET A 5 8.56 17.89 -8.43
CA MET A 5 7.27 17.43 -7.90
C MET A 5 7.41 16.17 -7.00
N ILE A 6 8.31 15.26 -7.35
CA ILE A 6 8.55 14.02 -6.58
C ILE A 6 9.14 14.30 -5.18
N ARG A 7 9.82 15.43 -4.99
CA ARG A 7 10.39 15.77 -3.66
C ARG A 7 9.38 16.31 -2.64
N ARG A 8 8.17 16.70 -3.07
CA ARG A 8 7.13 17.19 -2.13
C ARG A 8 6.25 16.07 -1.55
N PHE A 9 6.14 14.94 -2.23
CA PHE A 9 5.38 13.80 -1.71
C PHE A 9 6.08 13.04 -0.56
N CYS A 10 7.40 13.16 -0.45
CA CYS A 10 8.15 12.52 0.64
C CYS A 10 8.19 13.30 1.95
N THR A 11 7.63 14.50 2.04
CA THR A 11 7.71 15.34 3.25
C THR A 11 6.46 15.32 4.13
N LEU A 12 5.43 14.59 3.78
CA LEU A 12 4.21 14.45 4.60
C LEU A 12 4.16 13.19 5.47
N GLN A 13 5.24 12.39 5.50
CA GLN A 13 5.30 11.15 6.28
C GLN A 13 6.14 11.27 7.57
N GLU A 14 6.47 12.47 8.02
CA GLU A 14 7.16 12.70 9.29
C GLU A 14 6.27 13.49 10.27
N SER A 15 5.36 12.81 10.89
CA SER A 15 4.83 13.21 12.21
C SER A 15 5.09 12.07 13.19
N PRO A 16 5.74 12.35 14.33
CA PRO A 16 6.26 11.32 15.20
C PRO A 16 5.20 10.74 16.14
N GLY A 17 5.24 9.42 16.25
CA GLY A 17 5.10 8.70 17.50
C GLY A 17 3.77 8.72 18.21
N PHE A 18 2.95 7.69 17.99
CA PHE A 18 2.08 7.18 19.06
C PHE A 18 2.72 5.92 19.63
N GLU A 19 3.37 6.06 20.78
CA GLU A 19 3.66 4.93 21.65
C GLU A 19 2.36 4.45 22.31
N LEU A 20 2.00 3.20 22.03
CA LEU A 20 0.99 2.46 22.79
C LEU A 20 1.57 2.15 24.18
N ALA A 21 1.06 2.81 25.20
CA ALA A 21 1.32 2.49 26.59
C ALA A 21 0.74 1.11 26.94
N ASP A 22 1.66 0.26 27.36
CA ASP A 22 1.41 -1.08 27.88
C ASP A 22 0.68 -1.00 29.24
N PHE A 23 -0.58 -1.46 29.29
CA PHE A 23 -1.34 -1.66 30.49
C PHE A 23 -1.35 -3.15 30.88
N THR A 24 -0.32 -3.59 31.61
CA THR A 24 -0.46 -4.81 32.39
C THR A 24 -0.12 -4.56 33.85
N GLY A 25 -1.14 -4.77 34.66
CA GLY A 25 -1.20 -4.53 36.05
C GLY A 25 -0.24 -5.33 36.94
N ARG A 26 -0.04 -4.80 38.11
CA ARG A 26 0.07 -5.61 39.33
C ARG A 26 -0.53 -4.88 40.52
N ALA A 27 -1.71 -5.34 40.90
CA ALA A 27 -2.21 -5.17 42.25
C ALA A 27 -1.57 -6.23 43.14
N THR A 28 -0.90 -5.84 44.20
CA THR A 28 -0.78 -6.72 45.37
C THR A 28 -0.49 -5.91 46.64
N MET A 29 -1.44 -5.96 47.54
CA MET A 29 -1.35 -5.96 49.01
C MET A 29 -0.47 -4.92 49.74
N LEU A 30 -1.12 -4.13 50.56
CA LEU A 30 -0.90 -4.23 52.01
C LEU A 30 -2.09 -3.66 52.78
N LYS A 31 -2.74 -4.57 53.48
CA LYS A 31 -3.70 -4.33 54.55
C LYS A 31 -2.96 -4.08 55.85
N ASN A 32 -3.63 -3.31 56.72
CA ASN A 32 -3.53 -3.24 58.17
C ASN A 32 -2.40 -2.42 58.78
N LEU A 33 -2.78 -1.32 59.44
CA LEU A 33 -2.94 -1.38 60.91
C LEU A 33 -3.54 -0.06 61.44
N ASN A 34 -4.62 -0.26 62.14
CA ASN A 34 -5.30 0.72 62.98
C ASN A 34 -4.61 0.81 64.35
N ALA A 35 -4.70 1.93 64.94
CA ALA A 35 -4.88 2.16 66.38
C ALA A 35 -3.93 3.16 67.01
N GLY A 36 -4.50 4.15 67.59
CA GLY A 36 -4.13 4.53 68.94
C GLY A 36 -3.90 6.01 69.28
N LYS A 37 -5.01 6.72 69.53
CA LYS A 37 -5.28 7.62 70.66
C LYS A 37 -4.23 8.64 71.13
N ARG A 38 -4.72 9.91 71.11
CA ARG A 38 -4.75 10.91 72.16
C ARG A 38 -3.56 11.08 73.13
N THR A 39 -3.01 12.26 73.09
CA THR A 39 -2.64 13.21 74.22
C THR A 39 -1.61 14.18 73.58
N SER A 40 -1.53 15.47 73.89
CA SER A 40 -2.16 16.38 74.76
C SER A 40 -1.77 17.80 74.34
N ARG A 41 -2.76 18.71 74.48
CA ARG A 41 -2.57 20.16 74.34
C ARG A 41 -1.75 20.70 75.53
N ALA A 42 -0.42 20.64 75.52
CA ALA A 42 0.34 21.27 76.63
C ALA A 42 1.78 21.72 76.29
N VAL A 43 2.26 21.53 75.05
CA VAL A 43 3.64 21.94 74.70
C VAL A 43 3.71 23.11 73.71
N ALA A 44 2.58 23.56 73.18
CA ALA A 44 2.52 24.65 72.18
C ALA A 44 2.51 26.08 72.74
N GLN A 45 2.62 26.29 74.10
CA GLN A 45 2.63 27.64 74.72
C GLN A 45 3.93 28.09 75.34
N ALA A 46 4.98 27.21 75.36
CA ALA A 46 6.27 27.56 75.96
C ALA A 46 7.36 28.02 74.96
N VAL A 47 7.12 27.96 73.68
CA VAL A 47 8.09 28.38 72.64
C VAL A 47 7.79 29.76 72.05
N ARG A 48 6.70 30.43 72.44
CA ARG A 48 6.36 31.75 71.88
C ARG A 48 6.85 32.96 72.74
N PHE A 49 7.58 32.78 73.86
CA PHE A 49 8.06 33.86 74.71
C PHE A 49 9.58 34.04 74.73
N LEU A 50 10.38 33.26 73.94
CA LEU A 50 11.83 33.47 73.91
C LEU A 50 12.31 34.01 72.55
N ALA A 51 11.43 34.47 71.66
CA ALA A 51 11.77 34.97 70.32
C ALA A 51 11.61 36.48 70.13
N VAL A 52 11.41 37.26 71.23
CA VAL A 52 11.16 38.74 71.16
C VAL A 52 12.32 39.57 71.73
N CYS A 53 13.38 39.00 72.28
CA CYS A 53 14.46 39.80 72.90
C CYS A 53 15.85 39.69 72.23
N ILE A 54 15.94 39.19 70.98
CA ILE A 54 17.22 39.26 70.24
C ILE A 54 16.95 39.86 68.86
N LEU A 55 16.38 41.04 68.81
CA LEU A 55 16.25 41.83 67.55
C LEU A 55 16.54 43.30 67.84
N ALA A 56 17.73 43.55 68.28
CA ALA A 56 18.32 44.90 68.24
C ALA A 56 19.85 44.74 68.46
N LEU A 57 20.56 44.51 67.46
CA LEU A 57 22.00 44.80 67.21
C LEU A 57 22.65 43.73 66.27
N ALA A 58 22.26 43.78 65.01
CA ALA A 58 23.17 43.26 63.96
C ALA A 58 22.94 44.09 62.70
N GLY A 59 23.93 44.85 62.38
CA GLY A 59 23.97 45.78 61.28
C GLY A 59 23.67 45.17 59.90
N THR A 60 23.20 46.01 59.08
CA THR A 60 22.99 45.86 57.64
C THR A 60 24.18 45.25 56.93
N GLY A 61 24.20 43.96 56.86
CA GLY A 61 24.95 43.23 55.84
C GLY A 61 23.99 42.71 54.79
N ALA A 62 23.78 43.46 53.73
CA ALA A 62 23.08 42.97 52.55
C ALA A 62 23.89 41.78 52.01
N TRP A 63 23.48 40.55 52.35
CA TRP A 63 23.90 39.40 51.59
C TRP A 63 23.29 39.52 50.21
N CYS A 64 24.09 40.01 49.24
CA CYS A 64 23.78 39.90 47.83
C CYS A 64 23.81 38.40 47.53
N ALA A 65 22.63 37.76 47.56
CA ALA A 65 22.51 36.43 47.04
C ALA A 65 22.89 36.52 45.54
N THR A 66 24.03 35.97 45.18
CA THR A 66 24.40 35.91 43.77
C THR A 66 23.36 35.08 43.08
N ALA A 67 22.64 35.72 42.16
CA ALA A 67 21.63 35.03 41.32
C ALA A 67 22.26 33.81 40.66
N THR A 68 21.60 32.70 40.73
CA THR A 68 22.07 31.43 40.15
C THR A 68 21.25 31.07 38.91
N ILE A 69 21.93 30.53 37.87
CA ILE A 69 21.28 29.98 36.68
C ILE A 69 21.71 28.55 36.49
N LYS A 70 20.76 27.69 36.10
CA LYS A 70 21.01 26.27 35.93
C LYS A 70 20.36 25.80 34.65
N LEU A 71 21.05 24.91 33.94
CA LEU A 71 20.54 24.22 32.76
C LEU A 71 20.51 22.71 33.05
N THR A 72 19.35 22.10 32.80
CA THR A 72 19.12 20.67 33.07
C THR A 72 18.58 19.99 31.82
N PRO A 73 19.13 18.83 31.41
CA PRO A 73 20.31 18.16 31.99
C PRO A 73 21.60 18.91 31.68
N ALA A 74 22.60 18.85 32.60
CA ALA A 74 23.90 19.50 32.39
C ALA A 74 24.79 18.73 31.39
N THR A 75 24.59 17.43 31.27
CA THR A 75 25.20 16.56 30.27
C THR A 75 24.20 15.55 29.74
N VAL A 76 24.27 15.25 28.44
CA VAL A 76 23.46 14.24 27.81
C VAL A 76 24.21 13.59 26.66
N THR A 77 24.01 12.28 26.46
CA THR A 77 24.50 11.56 25.29
C THR A 77 23.32 11.33 24.35
N LEU A 78 23.41 11.83 23.11
CA LEU A 78 22.31 11.88 22.16
C LEU A 78 22.72 11.26 20.82
N PRO A 79 21.95 10.29 20.28
CA PRO A 79 22.16 9.82 18.93
C PRO A 79 21.97 10.94 17.91
N LEU A 80 22.66 10.86 16.78
CA LEU A 80 22.47 11.77 15.66
C LEU A 80 21.01 11.74 15.18
N GLY A 81 20.47 12.93 14.85
CA GLY A 81 19.10 13.11 14.40
C GLY A 81 18.03 13.13 15.52
N GLN A 82 18.37 12.75 16.75
CA GLN A 82 17.45 12.74 17.89
C GLN A 82 17.36 14.10 18.61
N SER A 83 16.33 14.27 19.43
CA SER A 83 16.09 15.51 20.18
C SER A 83 16.16 15.29 21.68
N VAL A 84 16.47 16.35 22.41
CA VAL A 84 16.45 16.41 23.87
C VAL A 84 15.89 17.76 24.32
N ASP A 85 15.09 17.75 25.38
CA ASP A 85 14.52 18.93 25.98
C ASP A 85 15.42 19.40 27.14
N PHE A 86 15.78 20.67 27.12
CA PHE A 86 16.52 21.33 28.20
C PHE A 86 15.58 22.25 28.98
N ALA A 87 15.71 22.23 30.30
CA ALA A 87 14.99 23.13 31.20
C ALA A 87 15.97 24.14 31.83
N ALA A 88 15.56 25.42 31.84
CA ALA A 88 16.30 26.51 32.46
C ALA A 88 15.67 26.89 33.82
N GLU A 89 16.52 27.12 34.79
CA GLU A 89 16.11 27.61 36.12
C GLU A 89 16.94 28.86 36.49
N ILE A 90 16.28 29.88 37.06
CA ILE A 90 16.93 31.02 37.72
C ILE A 90 16.48 31.04 39.16
N ASP A 91 17.45 31.06 40.11
CA ASP A 91 17.21 30.99 41.55
C ASP A 91 16.26 29.83 41.96
N GLY A 92 16.44 28.67 41.30
CA GLY A 92 15.71 27.44 41.56
C GLY A 92 14.24 27.46 41.04
N LYS A 93 13.88 28.42 40.20
CA LYS A 93 12.57 28.48 39.54
C LYS A 93 12.71 28.26 38.04
N ALA A 94 11.90 27.37 37.50
CA ALA A 94 11.84 27.16 36.04
C ALA A 94 11.45 28.47 35.33
N THR A 95 12.11 28.76 34.21
CA THR A 95 11.90 30.02 33.50
C THR A 95 12.14 29.89 31.99
N ASN A 96 11.43 30.68 31.19
CA ASN A 96 11.65 30.90 29.78
C ASN A 96 12.36 32.25 29.51
N ASP A 97 12.74 32.98 30.53
CA ASP A 97 13.38 34.31 30.41
C ASP A 97 14.90 34.18 30.21
N VAL A 98 15.26 33.30 29.30
CA VAL A 98 16.65 33.05 28.88
C VAL A 98 16.77 33.15 27.36
N TYR A 99 17.98 33.50 26.90
CA TYR A 99 18.40 33.32 25.53
C TYR A 99 19.05 31.95 25.41
N TRP A 100 18.66 31.20 24.39
CA TRP A 100 19.22 29.91 24.04
C TRP A 100 20.21 30.03 22.89
N ARG A 101 21.37 29.43 22.98
CA ARG A 101 22.32 29.38 21.87
C ARG A 101 23.15 28.12 21.87
N ILE A 102 23.57 27.71 20.68
CA ILE A 102 24.59 26.68 20.48
C ILE A 102 25.92 27.43 20.40
N LEU A 103 26.90 27.04 21.24
CA LEU A 103 28.22 27.63 21.18
C LEU A 103 29.02 27.04 20.00
N PRO A 104 29.78 27.88 19.28
CA PRO A 104 30.65 27.40 18.22
C PRO A 104 31.65 26.35 18.74
N ALA A 105 31.82 25.25 18.02
CA ALA A 105 32.90 24.31 18.27
C ALA A 105 34.20 24.76 17.56
N PRO A 106 35.39 24.47 18.07
CA PRO A 106 36.64 24.86 17.42
C PRO A 106 36.72 24.36 15.98
N GLY A 107 36.82 25.30 15.03
CA GLY A 107 36.88 24.99 13.59
C GLY A 107 35.56 24.66 12.90
N VAL A 108 34.42 24.70 13.61
CA VAL A 108 33.10 24.40 13.07
C VAL A 108 32.12 25.49 13.45
N THR A 109 31.55 26.14 12.44
CA THR A 109 30.56 27.23 12.62
C THR A 109 29.14 26.86 12.15
N ALA A 110 28.97 25.70 11.50
CA ALA A 110 27.69 25.23 10.98
C ALA A 110 27.53 23.71 11.23
N GLY A 111 26.30 23.20 11.11
CA GLY A 111 26.03 21.77 11.26
C GLY A 111 26.00 21.26 12.71
N LEU A 112 25.88 22.16 13.69
CA LEU A 112 25.85 21.80 15.12
C LEU A 112 24.46 21.37 15.62
N GLY A 113 23.50 21.16 14.74
CA GLY A 113 22.11 20.85 15.07
C GLY A 113 21.21 22.09 15.11
N ALA A 114 20.01 21.93 15.61
CA ALA A 114 19.01 22.99 15.76
C ALA A 114 18.57 23.11 17.21
N LEU A 115 18.38 24.35 17.67
CA LEU A 115 17.93 24.64 19.04
C LEU A 115 16.74 25.60 18.98
N SER A 116 15.62 25.18 19.59
CA SER A 116 14.42 26.01 19.65
C SER A 116 14.52 27.10 20.71
N ALA A 117 13.66 28.11 20.62
CA ALA A 117 13.52 29.16 21.63
C ALA A 117 12.95 28.63 22.97
N THR A 118 12.46 27.41 23.01
CA THR A 118 11.91 26.74 24.20
C THR A 118 12.85 25.73 24.83
N GLY A 119 14.07 25.56 24.27
CA GLY A 119 15.09 24.67 24.84
C GLY A 119 15.13 23.27 24.24
N VAL A 120 14.38 22.98 23.18
CA VAL A 120 14.48 21.70 22.48
C VAL A 120 15.71 21.75 21.55
N TYR A 121 16.67 20.88 21.78
CA TYR A 121 17.82 20.70 20.90
C TYR A 121 17.65 19.43 20.07
N ARG A 122 17.81 19.55 18.77
CA ARG A 122 17.86 18.43 17.82
C ARG A 122 19.28 18.25 17.30
N ALA A 123 19.83 17.08 17.49
CA ALA A 123 21.15 16.72 16.98
C ALA A 123 21.19 16.76 15.45
N PRO A 124 22.32 17.12 14.82
CA PRO A 124 22.45 17.05 13.37
C PRO A 124 22.36 15.61 12.88
N GLY A 125 22.00 15.41 11.60
CA GLY A 125 21.93 14.09 10.98
C GLY A 125 23.30 13.43 10.77
N GLN A 126 24.38 14.23 10.80
CA GLN A 126 25.78 13.80 10.68
C GLN A 126 26.63 14.55 11.71
N LEU A 127 27.78 13.98 12.10
CA LEU A 127 28.71 14.72 12.95
C LEU A 127 29.19 16.02 12.27
N PRO A 128 29.20 17.14 12.99
CA PRO A 128 29.64 18.44 12.46
C PRO A 128 31.03 18.42 11.83
N SER A 129 31.88 17.58 12.33
CA SER A 129 33.18 17.19 11.74
C SER A 129 33.63 15.85 12.37
N PRO A 130 34.57 15.14 11.74
CA PRO A 130 35.11 13.89 12.29
C PRO A 130 35.66 13.96 13.73
N THR A 131 36.05 15.14 14.19
CA THR A 131 36.63 15.37 15.52
C THR A 131 35.68 16.03 16.51
N VAL A 132 34.51 16.52 16.06
CA VAL A 132 33.52 17.22 16.90
C VAL A 132 32.40 16.29 17.28
N THR A 133 32.56 15.63 18.41
CA THR A 133 31.55 14.72 19.00
C THR A 133 30.76 15.37 20.15
N HIS A 134 31.00 16.65 20.43
CA HIS A 134 30.34 17.37 21.51
C HIS A 134 29.80 18.71 21.01
N VAL A 135 28.58 19.02 21.43
CA VAL A 135 27.95 20.32 21.20
C VAL A 135 27.62 20.94 22.57
N THR A 136 27.98 22.21 22.73
CA THR A 136 27.68 22.93 23.95
C THR A 136 26.47 23.84 23.74
N ILE A 137 25.45 23.62 24.56
CA ILE A 137 24.27 24.49 24.67
C ILE A 137 24.51 25.47 25.79
N GLU A 138 24.26 26.76 25.56
CA GLU A 138 24.34 27.80 26.59
C GLU A 138 22.99 28.49 26.71
N ILE A 139 22.63 28.79 27.97
CA ILE A 139 21.59 29.74 28.29
C ILE A 139 22.21 31.00 28.93
N ALA A 140 21.61 32.16 28.65
CA ALA A 140 21.93 33.42 29.27
C ALA A 140 20.62 34.09 29.76
N SER A 141 20.64 34.63 30.99
CA SER A 141 19.46 35.32 31.50
C SER A 141 19.16 36.58 30.66
N LYS A 142 17.89 36.81 30.33
CA LYS A 142 17.49 38.04 29.61
C LYS A 142 17.68 39.29 30.46
N ALA A 143 17.50 39.17 31.80
CA ALA A 143 17.67 40.26 32.73
C ALA A 143 19.17 40.57 33.02
N ASN A 144 20.04 39.57 33.00
CA ASN A 144 21.46 39.71 33.19
C ASN A 144 22.23 38.76 32.25
N PRO A 145 22.62 39.20 31.06
CA PRO A 145 23.27 38.37 30.05
C PRO A 145 24.68 37.83 30.45
N LYS A 146 25.27 38.33 31.57
CA LYS A 146 26.50 37.77 32.12
C LYS A 146 26.25 36.54 32.98
N LEU A 147 25.01 36.28 33.39
CA LEU A 147 24.61 35.09 34.12
C LEU A 147 24.30 34.00 33.10
N THR A 148 25.18 33.02 32.95
CA THR A 148 25.08 31.95 31.98
C THR A 148 25.23 30.58 32.62
N ALA A 149 24.66 29.55 31.98
CA ALA A 149 24.89 28.15 32.28
C ALA A 149 25.03 27.36 30.96
N THR A 150 25.78 26.27 31.01
CA THR A 150 26.02 25.43 29.84
C THR A 150 25.66 23.99 30.09
N ALA A 151 25.30 23.29 29.03
CA ALA A 151 25.14 21.85 28.98
C ALA A 151 25.96 21.27 27.81
N VAL A 152 26.47 20.07 28.01
CA VAL A 152 27.27 19.37 26.98
C VAL A 152 26.42 18.21 26.42
N VAL A 153 26.21 18.22 25.11
CA VAL A 153 25.62 17.12 24.38
C VAL A 153 26.71 16.31 23.69
N THR A 154 26.89 15.07 24.11
CA THR A 154 27.78 14.13 23.41
C THR A 154 27.00 13.45 22.29
N LEU A 155 27.41 13.71 21.07
CA LEU A 155 26.83 13.11 19.88
C LEU A 155 27.46 11.75 19.60
N PHE A 156 26.67 10.79 19.23
CA PHE A 156 27.15 9.49 18.80
C PHE A 156 26.33 8.94 17.65
N ASN A 157 27.00 8.11 16.85
CA ASN A 157 26.37 7.38 15.76
C ASN A 157 25.74 6.11 16.33
N ALA A 158 24.40 6.02 16.29
CA ALA A 158 23.70 4.82 16.71
C ALA A 158 24.08 3.64 15.80
N VAL A 159 24.13 2.42 16.36
CA VAL A 159 24.34 1.21 15.57
C VAL A 159 23.14 1.01 14.64
N PRO A 160 23.34 0.89 13.33
CA PRO A 160 22.24 0.56 12.44
C PRO A 160 21.67 -0.82 12.77
N VAL A 161 20.39 -1.02 12.51
CA VAL A 161 19.70 -2.29 12.73
C VAL A 161 18.95 -2.64 11.47
N VAL A 162 19.20 -3.80 10.90
CA VAL A 162 18.37 -4.39 9.84
C VAL A 162 17.33 -5.29 10.50
N THR A 163 16.06 -4.98 10.31
CA THR A 163 14.95 -5.72 10.90
C THR A 163 14.45 -6.79 9.94
N TYR A 164 14.27 -6.44 8.67
CA TYR A 164 13.86 -7.35 7.60
C TYR A 164 14.24 -6.78 6.24
N THR A 165 14.11 -7.62 5.20
CA THR A 165 14.27 -7.20 3.80
C THR A 165 12.97 -7.43 3.03
N THR A 166 12.77 -6.64 2.00
CA THR A 166 11.74 -6.85 1.00
C THR A 166 12.42 -6.96 -0.37
N PRO A 167 12.23 -8.06 -1.10
CA PRO A 167 11.61 -9.33 -0.68
C PRO A 167 12.39 -10.03 0.45
N ALA A 168 11.70 -10.93 1.20
CA ALA A 168 12.31 -11.69 2.30
C ALA A 168 13.17 -12.87 1.81
N LEU A 169 12.86 -13.38 0.62
CA LEU A 169 13.57 -14.43 -0.11
C LEU A 169 13.96 -13.90 -1.48
N VAL A 170 15.12 -14.30 -1.98
CA VAL A 170 15.61 -13.85 -3.29
C VAL A 170 16.01 -15.01 -4.18
N PRO A 171 15.81 -14.93 -5.50
CA PRO A 171 16.33 -15.90 -6.44
C PRO A 171 17.85 -15.84 -6.53
N VAL A 172 18.45 -16.83 -7.18
CA VAL A 172 19.84 -16.77 -7.66
C VAL A 172 19.92 -15.73 -8.78
N GLY A 173 20.94 -14.87 -8.75
CA GLY A 173 21.12 -13.80 -9.73
C GLY A 173 21.00 -12.41 -9.09
N ILE A 174 20.63 -11.42 -9.90
CA ILE A 174 20.55 -10.01 -9.50
C ILE A 174 19.13 -9.71 -9.01
N SER A 175 19.05 -9.12 -7.81
CA SER A 175 17.77 -8.68 -7.21
C SER A 175 17.94 -7.32 -6.55
N MET A 176 16.91 -6.47 -6.65
CA MET A 176 16.80 -5.27 -5.83
C MET A 176 16.25 -5.67 -4.45
N LEU A 177 16.84 -5.17 -3.39
CA LEU A 177 16.41 -5.37 -2.02
C LEU A 177 16.18 -4.04 -1.31
N TYR A 178 15.10 -4.00 -0.54
CA TYR A 178 14.78 -2.93 0.38
C TYR A 178 15.12 -3.39 1.80
N PHE A 179 16.04 -2.71 2.45
CA PHE A 179 16.48 -3.00 3.82
C PHE A 179 15.70 -2.12 4.78
N HIS A 180 14.80 -2.72 5.54
CA HIS A 180 14.01 -2.04 6.57
C HIS A 180 14.71 -2.17 7.92
N GLY A 181 14.79 -1.06 8.64
CA GLY A 181 15.49 -1.06 9.91
C GLY A 181 15.43 0.28 10.64
N ASN A 182 16.47 0.57 11.40
CA ASN A 182 16.60 1.82 12.15
C ASN A 182 18.05 2.30 12.19
N ASN A 183 18.22 3.60 12.44
CA ASN A 183 19.50 4.27 12.60
C ASN A 183 20.37 4.24 11.35
N PHE A 184 19.79 4.15 10.17
CA PHE A 184 20.53 4.35 8.93
C PHE A 184 20.87 5.83 8.78
N LEU A 185 22.09 6.12 8.32
CA LEU A 185 22.55 7.48 8.06
C LEU A 185 22.71 7.71 6.56
N PRO A 186 22.64 8.96 6.09
CA PRO A 186 23.08 9.30 4.75
C PRO A 186 24.46 8.68 4.45
N GLU A 187 24.66 8.18 3.23
CA GLU A 187 25.88 7.47 2.81
C GLU A 187 26.13 6.10 3.50
N ALA A 188 25.17 5.56 4.27
CA ALA A 188 25.27 4.19 4.77
C ALA A 188 25.39 3.20 3.61
N THR A 189 26.27 2.21 3.75
CA THR A 189 26.50 1.17 2.76
C THR A 189 25.98 -0.18 3.22
N VAL A 190 25.53 -1.00 2.27
CA VAL A 190 25.14 -2.39 2.52
C VAL A 190 26.34 -3.29 2.30
N LEU A 191 26.55 -4.24 3.21
CA LEU A 191 27.53 -5.31 3.05
C LEU A 191 26.78 -6.61 2.75
N PHE A 192 26.98 -7.15 1.58
CA PHE A 192 26.52 -8.49 1.19
C PHE A 192 27.69 -9.47 1.31
N ASN A 193 27.51 -10.49 2.14
CA ASN A 193 28.56 -11.48 2.43
C ASN A 193 29.93 -10.82 2.82
N GLY A 194 29.85 -9.72 3.58
CA GLY A 194 31.01 -8.96 4.06
C GLY A 194 31.65 -8.02 3.04
N LYS A 195 31.11 -7.91 1.81
CA LYS A 195 31.58 -6.96 0.78
C LYS A 195 30.60 -5.83 0.62
N GLU A 196 31.08 -4.61 0.52
CA GLU A 196 30.27 -3.44 0.20
C GLU A 196 29.67 -3.58 -1.21
N ILE A 197 28.39 -3.27 -1.33
CA ILE A 197 27.65 -3.25 -2.60
C ILE A 197 27.04 -1.87 -2.80
N GLU A 198 26.69 -1.55 -4.04
CA GLU A 198 26.01 -0.32 -4.38
C GLU A 198 24.66 -0.25 -3.64
N SER A 199 24.45 0.85 -2.95
CA SER A 199 23.27 1.05 -2.11
C SER A 199 22.85 2.52 -2.13
N ASN A 200 21.53 2.75 -2.01
CA ASN A 200 20.92 4.08 -1.97
C ASN A 200 20.22 4.28 -0.62
N PHE A 201 20.60 5.34 0.08
CA PHE A 201 19.91 5.75 1.31
C PHE A 201 18.61 6.46 0.96
N VAL A 202 17.47 5.90 1.39
CA VAL A 202 16.14 6.49 1.19
C VAL A 202 15.71 7.26 2.43
N SER A 203 15.86 6.65 3.62
CA SER A 203 15.48 7.25 4.89
C SER A 203 16.25 6.61 6.06
N PRO A 204 16.16 7.17 7.29
CA PRO A 204 16.74 6.54 8.47
C PRO A 204 16.25 5.12 8.77
N THR A 205 15.19 4.68 8.08
CA THR A 205 14.58 3.34 8.25
C THR A 205 14.59 2.50 6.98
N LEU A 206 15.08 3.04 5.85
CA LEU A 206 15.05 2.36 4.55
C LEU A 206 16.33 2.61 3.73
N ILE A 207 16.95 1.53 3.26
CA ILE A 207 18.05 1.53 2.27
C ILE A 207 17.67 0.57 1.13
N GLU A 208 18.00 0.94 -0.09
CA GLU A 208 17.90 0.12 -1.28
C GLU A 208 19.29 -0.38 -1.70
N ALA A 209 19.39 -1.63 -2.13
CA ALA A 209 20.64 -2.13 -2.73
C ALA A 209 20.38 -3.27 -3.72
N VAL A 210 21.24 -3.36 -4.72
CA VAL A 210 21.24 -4.45 -5.68
C VAL A 210 22.17 -5.56 -5.20
N VAL A 211 21.63 -6.75 -4.96
CA VAL A 211 22.42 -7.94 -4.59
C VAL A 211 22.56 -8.88 -5.78
N ASN A 212 23.71 -9.51 -5.91
CA ASN A 212 23.92 -10.60 -6.86
C ASN A 212 24.20 -11.89 -6.09
N VAL A 213 23.21 -12.78 -6.07
CA VAL A 213 23.23 -14.04 -5.34
C VAL A 213 23.83 -15.14 -6.21
N PRO A 214 25.01 -15.71 -5.85
CA PRO A 214 25.72 -16.62 -6.76
C PRO A 214 25.14 -18.05 -6.83
N LYS A 215 24.41 -18.48 -5.78
CA LYS A 215 23.80 -19.83 -5.69
C LYS A 215 22.77 -19.88 -4.57
N VAL A 216 21.97 -20.94 -4.55
CA VAL A 216 21.03 -21.19 -3.43
C VAL A 216 21.77 -21.31 -2.10
N GLY A 217 21.28 -20.64 -1.06
CA GLY A 217 21.91 -20.63 0.26
C GLY A 217 21.39 -19.54 1.20
N SER A 218 22.18 -19.24 2.20
CA SER A 218 21.93 -18.16 3.15
C SER A 218 23.13 -17.22 3.18
N TYR A 219 22.88 -15.93 3.11
CA TYR A 219 23.91 -14.91 2.99
C TYR A 219 23.78 -13.89 4.11
N PRO A 220 24.87 -13.61 4.86
CA PRO A 220 24.86 -12.54 5.85
C PRO A 220 24.82 -11.19 5.14
N ILE A 221 23.93 -10.32 5.57
CA ILE A 221 23.84 -8.93 5.14
C ILE A 221 23.93 -8.03 6.38
N SER A 222 24.57 -6.90 6.23
CA SER A 222 24.61 -5.88 7.26
C SER A 222 24.66 -4.48 6.63
N VAL A 223 24.29 -3.48 7.40
CA VAL A 223 24.38 -2.07 7.03
C VAL A 223 25.48 -1.43 7.84
N LYS A 224 26.36 -0.68 7.18
CA LYS A 224 27.46 0.07 7.79
C LYS A 224 27.21 1.56 7.59
N ASN A 225 27.08 2.29 8.69
CA ASN A 225 27.10 3.74 8.66
C ASN A 225 28.54 4.23 8.43
N VAL A 226 28.75 5.11 7.48
CA VAL A 226 30.09 5.49 6.98
C VAL A 226 30.77 6.54 7.86
N ASP A 227 30.08 7.10 8.82
CA ASP A 227 30.58 8.16 9.68
C ASP A 227 31.75 7.72 10.61
N VAL A 228 32.45 8.68 11.18
CA VAL A 228 33.62 8.47 12.04
C VAL A 228 33.32 7.47 13.16
N GLY A 229 34.05 6.36 13.13
CA GLY A 229 33.77 5.20 13.97
C GLY A 229 32.67 4.31 13.44
N GLY A 230 32.41 4.34 12.13
CA GLY A 230 31.34 3.68 11.41
C GLY A 230 30.93 2.33 11.97
N LYS A 231 29.72 2.27 12.50
CA LYS A 231 29.19 1.06 13.14
C LYS A 231 28.45 0.24 12.11
N THR A 232 28.67 -1.06 12.19
CA THR A 232 27.97 -2.05 11.33
C THR A 232 26.89 -2.73 12.15
N SER A 233 25.73 -2.97 11.54
CA SER A 233 24.63 -3.73 12.15
C SER A 233 25.05 -5.17 12.46
N ALA A 234 24.33 -5.83 13.35
CA ALA A 234 24.32 -7.29 13.38
C ALA A 234 23.96 -7.83 11.99
N ALA A 235 24.49 -9.00 11.66
CA ALA A 235 24.19 -9.64 10.39
C ALA A 235 22.73 -10.12 10.36
N TYR A 236 21.99 -9.68 9.37
CA TYR A 236 20.70 -10.26 8.98
C TYR A 236 20.97 -11.42 8.02
N THR A 237 20.19 -12.49 8.09
CA THR A 237 20.37 -13.64 7.20
C THR A 237 19.39 -13.57 6.05
N LEU A 238 19.85 -13.19 4.87
CA LEU A 238 19.11 -13.30 3.63
C LEU A 238 19.08 -14.77 3.19
N LYS A 239 17.90 -15.30 2.94
CA LYS A 239 17.72 -16.64 2.42
C LYS A 239 17.40 -16.58 0.93
N THR A 240 17.86 -17.59 0.21
CA THR A 240 17.50 -17.77 -1.19
C THR A 240 16.42 -18.81 -1.33
N LEU A 241 15.69 -18.70 -2.42
CA LEU A 241 14.72 -19.70 -2.83
C LEU A 241 15.44 -21.00 -3.18
N ALA A 242 14.91 -22.12 -2.71
CA ALA A 242 15.31 -23.45 -3.17
C ALA A 242 14.46 -23.76 -4.40
N ALA A 243 14.99 -23.54 -5.59
CA ALA A 243 14.25 -23.80 -6.81
C ALA A 243 14.09 -25.31 -7.04
N SER A 244 12.89 -25.85 -6.74
CA SER A 244 12.34 -26.87 -7.61
C SER A 244 11.69 -26.12 -8.77
N ALA A 245 12.21 -26.27 -9.97
CA ALA A 245 11.63 -25.62 -11.15
C ALA A 245 10.16 -26.06 -11.27
N PRO A 246 9.19 -25.15 -11.33
CA PRO A 246 7.80 -25.52 -11.51
C PRO A 246 7.61 -26.20 -12.87
N SER A 247 6.62 -27.06 -12.99
CA SER A 247 6.27 -27.66 -14.28
C SER A 247 5.81 -26.59 -15.26
N TYR A 248 5.84 -26.90 -16.55
CA TYR A 248 5.37 -25.96 -17.59
C TYR A 248 3.92 -25.52 -17.32
N THR A 249 3.03 -26.49 -17.05
CA THR A 249 1.61 -26.26 -16.80
C THR A 249 1.35 -25.45 -15.52
N ALA A 250 2.08 -25.77 -14.45
CA ALA A 250 2.05 -24.98 -13.21
C ALA A 250 2.47 -23.53 -13.45
N THR A 251 3.46 -23.32 -14.30
CA THR A 251 3.94 -21.97 -14.66
C THR A 251 2.92 -21.21 -15.48
N VAL A 252 2.29 -21.84 -16.45
CA VAL A 252 1.22 -21.21 -17.25
C VAL A 252 0.11 -20.74 -16.33
N ARG A 253 -0.45 -21.62 -15.48
CA ARG A 253 -1.52 -21.27 -14.53
C ARG A 253 -1.13 -20.13 -13.59
N PHE A 254 0.09 -20.18 -13.05
CA PHE A 254 0.58 -19.12 -12.17
C PHE A 254 0.64 -17.76 -12.89
N LEU A 255 1.14 -17.75 -14.13
CA LEU A 255 1.24 -16.51 -14.93
C LEU A 255 -0.11 -15.96 -15.35
N GLU A 256 -1.09 -16.80 -15.61
CA GLU A 256 -2.46 -16.38 -15.88
C GLU A 256 -3.04 -15.65 -14.67
N GLN A 257 -2.83 -16.15 -13.46
CA GLN A 257 -3.37 -15.57 -12.21
C GLN A 257 -2.67 -14.27 -11.78
N CYS A 258 -1.40 -14.08 -12.11
CA CYS A 258 -0.61 -12.93 -11.65
C CYS A 258 -0.19 -11.94 -12.73
N THR A 259 -0.51 -12.20 -13.99
CA THR A 259 -0.19 -11.34 -15.15
C THR A 259 -1.38 -11.26 -16.09
N PHE A 260 -1.22 -10.59 -17.23
CA PHE A 260 -2.19 -10.62 -18.33
C PHE A 260 -1.95 -11.80 -19.30
N GLY A 261 -1.42 -12.90 -18.80
CA GLY A 261 -1.19 -14.13 -19.55
C GLY A 261 0.28 -14.42 -19.84
N PRO A 262 0.60 -15.70 -20.08
CA PRO A 262 1.96 -16.17 -20.35
C PRO A 262 2.48 -15.76 -21.74
N THR A 263 3.81 -15.72 -21.86
CA THR A 263 4.51 -15.85 -23.14
C THR A 263 5.52 -16.99 -23.03
N PRO A 264 5.97 -17.59 -24.15
CA PRO A 264 6.97 -18.67 -24.11
C PRO A 264 8.24 -18.28 -23.33
N GLU A 265 8.72 -17.05 -23.52
CA GLU A 265 9.91 -16.52 -22.87
C GLU A 265 9.67 -16.36 -21.35
N LEU A 266 8.49 -15.83 -20.97
CA LEU A 266 8.15 -15.63 -19.57
C LEU A 266 7.97 -16.95 -18.82
N ILE A 267 7.40 -17.97 -19.48
CA ILE A 267 7.30 -19.32 -18.93
C ILE A 267 8.70 -19.87 -18.64
N ALA A 268 9.62 -19.80 -19.61
CA ALA A 268 10.99 -20.28 -19.42
C ALA A 268 11.71 -19.53 -18.30
N HIS A 269 11.49 -18.21 -18.20
CA HIS A 269 12.04 -17.38 -17.12
C HIS A 269 11.52 -17.85 -15.75
N VAL A 270 10.21 -17.94 -15.57
CA VAL A 270 9.60 -18.35 -14.29
C VAL A 270 10.01 -19.77 -13.90
N GLN A 271 10.12 -20.70 -14.86
CA GLN A 271 10.67 -22.02 -14.59
C GLN A 271 12.11 -21.97 -14.05
N SER A 272 12.90 -20.98 -14.46
CA SER A 272 14.28 -20.82 -14.00
C SER A 272 14.41 -20.20 -12.62
N VAL A 273 13.51 -19.28 -12.25
CA VAL A 273 13.58 -18.52 -10.98
C VAL A 273 12.57 -19.01 -9.91
N GLY A 274 11.55 -19.77 -10.30
CA GLY A 274 10.44 -20.19 -9.45
C GLY A 274 9.38 -19.09 -9.25
N PHE A 275 8.23 -19.44 -8.66
CA PHE A 275 7.12 -18.52 -8.46
C PHE A 275 7.49 -17.37 -7.51
N GLU A 276 8.05 -17.68 -6.36
CA GLU A 276 8.48 -16.70 -5.38
C GLU A 276 9.60 -15.80 -5.92
N GLY A 277 10.52 -16.38 -6.75
CA GLY A 277 11.56 -15.61 -7.43
C GLY A 277 10.98 -14.60 -8.40
N PHE A 278 10.02 -15.01 -9.21
CA PHE A 278 9.33 -14.13 -10.13
C PHE A 278 8.56 -13.01 -9.40
N LEU A 279 7.83 -13.33 -8.33
CA LEU A 279 7.13 -12.32 -7.52
C LEU A 279 8.13 -11.31 -6.94
N ALA A 280 9.26 -11.79 -6.41
CA ALA A 280 10.30 -10.92 -5.87
C ALA A 280 10.88 -9.96 -6.93
N GLU A 281 11.08 -10.44 -8.17
CA GLU A 281 11.49 -9.60 -9.30
C GLU A 281 10.40 -8.56 -9.63
N GLN A 282 9.14 -8.97 -9.75
CA GLN A 282 8.02 -8.09 -10.05
C GLN A 282 7.83 -7.00 -8.99
N TYR A 283 8.06 -7.30 -7.71
CA TYR A 283 8.04 -6.31 -6.63
C TYR A 283 9.10 -5.22 -6.81
N SER A 284 10.24 -5.54 -7.41
CA SER A 284 11.37 -4.64 -7.58
C SER A 284 11.33 -3.81 -8.86
N LEU A 285 10.43 -4.12 -9.79
CA LEU A 285 10.35 -3.40 -11.05
C LEU A 285 9.82 -1.97 -10.86
N ARG A 286 10.31 -1.07 -11.70
CA ARG A 286 9.75 0.29 -11.78
C ARG A 286 8.33 0.22 -12.30
N THR A 287 7.47 1.05 -11.75
CA THR A 287 6.09 1.18 -12.19
C THR A 287 6.03 1.80 -13.58
N SER A 288 5.30 1.15 -14.47
CA SER A 288 4.91 1.70 -15.77
C SER A 288 3.66 2.56 -15.57
N TYR A 289 3.87 3.87 -15.41
CA TYR A 289 2.78 4.81 -15.22
C TYR A 289 2.12 5.20 -16.53
N TRP A 290 0.82 5.40 -16.49
CA TRP A 290 0.09 5.98 -17.61
C TRP A 290 0.52 7.42 -17.85
N VAL A 291 0.66 7.81 -19.11
CA VAL A 291 1.17 9.13 -19.48
C VAL A 291 0.03 9.99 -20.03
N HIS A 292 -0.27 11.07 -19.32
CA HIS A 292 -1.22 12.04 -19.78
C HIS A 292 -0.61 12.93 -20.87
N TYR A 293 -1.22 12.96 -22.04
CA TYR A 293 -0.87 13.84 -23.15
C TYR A 293 -1.82 15.04 -23.17
N PRO A 294 -1.42 16.23 -22.66
CA PRO A 294 -2.33 17.37 -22.48
C PRO A 294 -2.96 17.94 -23.76
N ALA A 295 -2.47 17.51 -24.92
CA ALA A 295 -2.98 17.97 -26.22
C ALA A 295 -4.22 17.18 -26.70
N ASP A 296 -4.55 16.09 -26.04
CA ASP A 296 -5.64 15.19 -26.45
C ASP A 296 -6.63 14.99 -25.28
N ASN A 297 -7.51 15.94 -25.12
CA ASN A 297 -8.57 15.91 -24.09
C ASN A 297 -9.79 15.11 -24.54
N THR A 298 -9.61 14.12 -25.38
CA THR A 298 -10.70 13.20 -25.77
C THR A 298 -10.90 12.17 -24.67
N LYS A 299 -12.15 11.79 -24.42
CA LYS A 299 -12.51 10.81 -23.37
C LYS A 299 -11.79 9.46 -23.49
N ASN A 300 -11.18 9.16 -24.63
CA ASN A 300 -10.57 7.87 -24.95
C ASN A 300 -9.04 7.92 -24.96
N SER A 301 -8.42 8.91 -24.31
CA SER A 301 -6.94 9.06 -24.35
C SER A 301 -6.21 8.20 -23.32
N TYR A 302 -6.88 7.61 -22.35
CA TYR A 302 -6.28 6.82 -21.27
C TYR A 302 -6.44 5.31 -21.43
N GLU A 303 -7.47 4.84 -22.09
CA GLU A 303 -7.73 3.41 -22.28
C GLU A 303 -6.64 2.69 -23.10
N PRO A 304 -6.02 3.32 -24.12
CA PRO A 304 -4.87 2.72 -24.81
C PRO A 304 -3.67 2.45 -23.91
N GLU A 305 -3.46 3.25 -22.85
CA GLU A 305 -2.36 3.05 -21.90
C GLU A 305 -2.55 1.74 -21.13
N PHE A 306 -3.79 1.42 -20.73
CA PHE A 306 -4.10 0.14 -20.09
C PHE A 306 -3.64 -1.04 -20.96
N TYR A 307 -4.10 -1.09 -22.22
CA TYR A 307 -3.75 -2.19 -23.13
C TYR A 307 -2.27 -2.23 -23.47
N THR A 308 -1.62 -1.07 -23.58
CA THR A 308 -0.18 -0.96 -23.79
C THR A 308 0.58 -1.68 -22.68
N PHE A 309 0.27 -1.39 -21.42
CA PHE A 309 0.98 -2.01 -20.30
C PHE A 309 0.49 -3.44 -20.00
N ALA A 310 -0.78 -3.74 -20.21
CA ALA A 310 -1.29 -5.10 -20.09
C ALA A 310 -0.61 -6.08 -21.06
N VAL A 311 -0.36 -5.65 -22.30
CA VAL A 311 0.29 -6.49 -23.33
C VAL A 311 1.80 -6.52 -23.16
N SER A 312 2.46 -5.38 -22.95
CA SER A 312 3.91 -5.23 -23.08
C SER A 312 4.66 -4.71 -21.85
N GLY A 313 3.95 -4.25 -20.81
CA GLY A 313 4.57 -3.76 -19.58
C GLY A 313 5.46 -4.83 -18.95
N GLN A 314 6.58 -4.41 -18.35
CA GLN A 314 7.47 -5.32 -17.64
C GLN A 314 6.94 -5.67 -16.24
N ASP A 315 6.24 -4.73 -15.61
CA ASP A 315 5.65 -4.82 -14.29
C ASP A 315 4.24 -5.45 -14.33
N GLN A 316 4.11 -6.55 -15.05
CA GLN A 316 2.85 -7.27 -15.32
C GLN A 316 2.03 -7.53 -14.05
N PHE A 317 2.70 -7.96 -12.97
CA PHE A 317 2.02 -8.26 -11.72
C PHE A 317 1.39 -7.01 -11.09
N ARG A 318 2.11 -5.89 -11.09
CA ARG A 318 1.59 -4.61 -10.58
C ARG A 318 0.39 -4.13 -11.41
N GLN A 319 0.49 -4.21 -12.73
CA GLN A 319 -0.61 -3.83 -13.64
C GLN A 319 -1.85 -4.71 -13.40
N ARG A 320 -1.66 -6.03 -13.22
CA ARG A 320 -2.76 -6.99 -12.95
C ARG A 320 -3.42 -6.74 -11.59
N VAL A 321 -2.63 -6.42 -10.55
CA VAL A 321 -3.16 -6.05 -9.23
C VAL A 321 -3.89 -4.71 -9.28
N ALA A 322 -3.37 -3.72 -10.02
CA ALA A 322 -4.03 -2.43 -10.19
C ALA A 322 -5.39 -2.57 -10.90
N LEU A 323 -5.52 -3.49 -11.87
CA LEU A 323 -6.82 -3.83 -12.46
C LEU A 323 -7.77 -4.36 -11.38
N ALA A 324 -7.38 -5.37 -10.61
CA ALA A 324 -8.21 -5.91 -9.53
C ALA A 324 -8.62 -4.84 -8.50
N LEU A 325 -7.72 -3.90 -8.18
CA LEU A 325 -8.04 -2.78 -7.29
C LEU A 325 -9.02 -1.78 -7.93
N SER A 326 -8.93 -1.52 -9.24
CA SER A 326 -9.86 -0.63 -9.93
C SER A 326 -11.29 -1.20 -10.01
N GLU A 327 -11.42 -2.53 -10.00
CA GLU A 327 -12.70 -3.25 -9.97
C GLU A 327 -13.28 -3.37 -8.54
N ILE A 328 -12.43 -3.25 -7.50
CA ILE A 328 -12.88 -3.18 -6.10
C ILE A 328 -13.21 -1.73 -5.71
N PHE A 329 -12.34 -0.78 -6.01
CA PHE A 329 -12.50 0.65 -5.74
C PHE A 329 -12.96 1.35 -7.02
N VAL A 330 -14.24 1.20 -7.35
CA VAL A 330 -14.77 1.61 -8.64
C VAL A 330 -14.87 3.12 -8.77
N THR A 331 -14.38 3.64 -9.89
CA THR A 331 -14.66 4.98 -10.43
C THR A 331 -15.03 4.86 -11.91
N SER A 332 -15.51 5.93 -12.54
CA SER A 332 -15.91 5.84 -13.94
C SER A 332 -15.70 7.14 -14.70
N GLY A 333 -14.99 7.05 -15.83
CA GLY A 333 -14.85 8.10 -16.82
C GLY A 333 -16.17 8.55 -17.46
N ASN A 334 -17.27 7.83 -17.22
CA ASN A 334 -18.60 8.30 -17.56
C ASN A 334 -19.08 9.48 -16.69
N LYS A 335 -18.51 9.65 -15.48
CA LYS A 335 -18.86 10.72 -14.52
C LYS A 335 -17.71 11.71 -14.28
N ILE A 336 -16.46 11.29 -14.39
CA ILE A 336 -15.29 12.09 -14.05
C ILE A 336 -14.41 12.36 -15.28
N ASP A 337 -13.60 13.42 -15.23
CA ASP A 337 -12.77 13.83 -16.36
C ASP A 337 -11.54 12.91 -16.56
N SER A 338 -11.02 12.91 -17.80
CA SER A 338 -9.88 12.07 -18.17
C SER A 338 -8.62 12.35 -17.35
N SER A 339 -8.39 13.60 -16.94
CA SER A 339 -7.26 13.97 -16.07
C SER A 339 -7.35 13.27 -14.71
N ALA A 340 -8.53 13.25 -14.10
CA ALA A 340 -8.77 12.54 -12.84
C ALA A 340 -8.59 11.04 -12.99
N MET A 341 -9.02 10.46 -14.13
CA MET A 341 -8.82 9.02 -14.40
C MET A 341 -7.35 8.64 -14.54
N PHE A 342 -6.49 9.46 -15.17
CA PHE A 342 -5.05 9.22 -15.22
C PHE A 342 -4.42 9.20 -13.82
N GLU A 343 -4.74 10.20 -13.01
CA GLU A 343 -4.20 10.28 -11.63
C GLU A 343 -4.75 9.13 -10.76
N TRP A 344 -6.00 8.76 -10.95
CA TRP A 344 -6.63 7.61 -10.28
C TRP A 344 -5.88 6.30 -10.57
N GLN A 345 -5.68 5.97 -11.84
CA GLN A 345 -4.99 4.75 -12.23
C GLN A 345 -3.52 4.76 -11.78
N ASN A 346 -2.84 5.89 -11.89
CA ASN A 346 -1.46 6.03 -11.41
C ASN A 346 -1.34 5.91 -9.89
N MET A 347 -2.36 6.35 -9.14
CA MET A 347 -2.44 6.12 -7.70
C MET A 347 -2.60 4.62 -7.40
N LEU A 348 -3.53 3.92 -8.06
CA LEU A 348 -3.71 2.48 -7.89
C LEU A 348 -2.44 1.69 -8.24
N LEU A 349 -1.74 2.06 -9.33
CA LEU A 349 -0.45 1.47 -9.69
C LEU A 349 0.62 1.71 -8.63
N THR A 350 0.66 2.90 -8.03
CA THR A 350 1.58 3.22 -6.95
C THR A 350 1.32 2.34 -5.73
N ASP A 351 0.06 2.16 -5.39
CA ASP A 351 -0.36 1.54 -4.14
C ASP A 351 -0.64 0.04 -4.25
N ALA A 352 -0.67 -0.51 -5.46
CA ALA A 352 -0.97 -1.93 -5.72
C ALA A 352 -0.22 -2.91 -4.81
N LEU A 353 1.03 -2.61 -4.47
CA LEU A 353 1.90 -3.45 -3.65
C LEU A 353 2.24 -2.81 -2.28
N SER A 354 1.48 -1.81 -1.83
CA SER A 354 1.73 -1.08 -0.59
C SER A 354 1.01 -1.73 0.63
N SER A 355 0.14 -1.01 1.30
CA SER A 355 -0.70 -1.53 2.37
C SER A 355 -2.16 -1.13 2.16
N TYR A 356 -3.08 -1.96 2.63
CA TYR A 356 -4.51 -1.67 2.58
C TYR A 356 -4.86 -0.31 3.19
N THR A 357 -4.23 0.04 4.32
CA THR A 357 -4.47 1.33 4.98
C THR A 357 -4.07 2.51 4.08
N ARG A 358 -2.97 2.37 3.35
CA ARG A 358 -2.54 3.40 2.41
C ARG A 358 -3.48 3.48 1.21
N ILE A 359 -3.83 2.34 0.62
CA ILE A 359 -4.82 2.28 -0.47
C ILE A 359 -6.12 2.98 -0.05
N LEU A 360 -6.67 2.62 1.11
CA LEU A 360 -7.91 3.19 1.62
C LEU A 360 -7.80 4.70 1.83
N HIS A 361 -6.67 5.19 2.35
CA HIS A 361 -6.41 6.61 2.54
C HIS A 361 -6.36 7.34 1.18
N ASP A 362 -5.53 6.88 0.25
CA ASP A 362 -5.28 7.57 -1.01
C ASP A 362 -6.52 7.50 -1.92
N VAL A 363 -7.30 6.41 -1.87
CA VAL A 363 -8.65 6.32 -2.46
C VAL A 363 -9.58 7.38 -1.90
N THR A 364 -9.64 7.53 -0.56
CA THR A 364 -10.57 8.46 0.11
C THR A 364 -10.32 9.91 -0.27
N ILE A 365 -9.05 10.33 -0.32
CA ILE A 365 -8.70 11.73 -0.64
C ILE A 365 -8.48 11.99 -2.13
N SER A 366 -8.64 10.96 -2.98
CA SER A 366 -8.56 11.14 -4.44
C SER A 366 -9.68 12.04 -4.96
N PRO A 367 -9.38 13.05 -5.78
CA PRO A 367 -10.41 13.88 -6.41
C PRO A 367 -11.33 13.06 -7.34
N ALA A 368 -10.81 12.02 -7.99
CA ALA A 368 -11.60 11.12 -8.82
C ALA A 368 -12.71 10.41 -8.01
N MET A 369 -12.35 9.83 -6.87
CA MET A 369 -13.30 9.20 -5.96
C MET A 369 -14.22 10.24 -5.33
N GLY A 370 -13.68 11.40 -4.94
CA GLY A 370 -14.46 12.51 -4.39
C GLY A 370 -15.56 13.00 -5.32
N GLN A 371 -15.30 13.06 -6.63
CA GLN A 371 -16.31 13.37 -7.64
C GLN A 371 -17.26 12.21 -7.90
N TYR A 372 -16.72 11.00 -7.97
CA TYR A 372 -17.51 9.83 -8.33
C TYR A 372 -18.59 9.51 -7.28
N LEU A 373 -18.27 9.61 -6.00
CA LEU A 373 -19.16 9.31 -4.88
C LEU A 373 -19.55 10.53 -4.03
N ASP A 374 -19.45 11.74 -4.62
CA ASP A 374 -20.00 12.99 -4.07
C ASP A 374 -19.39 13.39 -2.70
N MET A 375 -18.17 12.95 -2.39
CA MET A 375 -17.44 13.37 -1.19
C MET A 375 -16.82 14.76 -1.36
N VAL A 376 -16.40 15.14 -2.58
CA VAL A 376 -15.90 16.48 -2.86
C VAL A 376 -17.02 17.51 -2.66
N ASN A 377 -16.72 18.59 -1.95
CA ASN A 377 -17.69 19.63 -1.60
C ASN A 377 -18.89 19.16 -0.76
N ASN A 378 -18.77 18.02 -0.08
CA ASN A 378 -19.75 17.56 0.89
C ASN A 378 -19.61 18.40 2.18
N ALA A 379 -20.61 19.27 2.45
CA ALA A 379 -20.61 20.17 3.59
C ALA A 379 -21.34 19.56 4.79
N LYS A 380 -20.97 20.00 6.00
CA LYS A 380 -21.75 19.72 7.22
C LYS A 380 -23.20 20.12 7.05
N GLY A 381 -24.12 19.42 7.70
CA GLY A 381 -25.54 19.72 7.67
C GLY A 381 -25.88 21.11 8.23
N ASP A 382 -26.89 21.74 7.66
CA ASP A 382 -27.50 22.97 8.19
C ASP A 382 -28.96 22.70 8.61
N PRO A 383 -29.23 22.53 9.89
CA PRO A 383 -30.60 22.28 10.38
C PRO A 383 -31.60 23.40 10.04
N THR A 384 -31.10 24.62 9.77
CA THR A 384 -31.98 25.75 9.45
C THR A 384 -32.49 25.68 8.00
N GLN A 385 -31.72 25.03 7.15
CA GLN A 385 -32.04 24.78 5.74
C GLN A 385 -32.55 23.35 5.50
N GLY A 386 -32.48 22.48 6.52
CA GLY A 386 -32.89 21.09 6.42
C GLY A 386 -31.95 20.25 5.55
N THR A 387 -30.66 20.61 5.49
CA THR A 387 -29.65 19.83 4.76
C THR A 387 -28.90 18.88 5.72
N SER A 388 -28.46 17.76 5.18
CA SER A 388 -27.58 16.78 5.82
C SER A 388 -26.36 16.52 4.94
N PRO A 389 -25.24 15.99 5.50
CA PRO A 389 -24.12 15.52 4.70
C PRO A 389 -24.58 14.47 3.68
N ASP A 390 -23.91 14.44 2.52
CA ASP A 390 -24.09 13.39 1.55
C ASP A 390 -23.53 12.06 2.09
N GLU A 391 -24.30 10.99 1.95
CA GLU A 391 -23.97 9.66 2.47
C GLU A 391 -23.32 8.74 1.41
N ASN A 392 -23.23 9.16 0.14
CA ASN A 392 -22.87 8.27 -0.96
C ASN A 392 -21.50 7.62 -0.70
N TYR A 393 -20.45 8.41 -0.51
CA TYR A 393 -19.13 7.87 -0.22
C TYR A 393 -19.10 7.04 1.07
N ALA A 394 -19.74 7.52 2.14
CA ALA A 394 -19.80 6.82 3.42
C ALA A 394 -20.44 5.43 3.28
N ARG A 395 -21.47 5.32 2.48
CA ARG A 395 -22.18 4.06 2.20
C ARG A 395 -21.29 3.09 1.44
N GLU A 396 -20.65 3.55 0.36
CA GLU A 396 -19.88 2.67 -0.51
C GLU A 396 -18.53 2.27 0.10
N VAL A 397 -17.88 3.16 0.84
CA VAL A 397 -16.63 2.79 1.55
C VAL A 397 -16.88 1.69 2.58
N LEU A 398 -18.04 1.66 3.21
CA LEU A 398 -18.43 0.60 4.15
C LEU A 398 -18.90 -0.66 3.41
N GLN A 399 -19.77 -0.51 2.41
CA GLN A 399 -20.47 -1.61 1.76
C GLN A 399 -19.59 -2.38 0.77
N LEU A 400 -18.87 -1.67 -0.11
CA LEU A 400 -18.16 -2.26 -1.24
C LEU A 400 -16.65 -2.34 -1.02
N PHE A 401 -16.05 -1.35 -0.36
CA PHE A 401 -14.60 -1.21 -0.33
C PHE A 401 -13.94 -1.80 0.92
N SER A 402 -14.70 -2.07 2.00
CA SER A 402 -14.06 -2.41 3.28
C SER A 402 -14.71 -3.52 4.11
N VAL A 403 -15.89 -3.31 4.66
CA VAL A 403 -16.45 -4.23 5.66
C VAL A 403 -17.64 -5.04 5.17
N GLY A 404 -18.31 -4.61 4.11
CA GLY A 404 -19.51 -5.27 3.60
C GLY A 404 -20.74 -5.12 4.51
N LEU A 405 -21.91 -5.51 4.01
CA LEU A 405 -23.19 -5.35 4.72
C LEU A 405 -23.30 -6.21 5.96
N ASN A 406 -22.73 -7.41 5.95
CA ASN A 406 -22.93 -8.41 6.99
C ASN A 406 -21.61 -8.72 7.70
N ARG A 407 -21.72 -9.07 8.99
CA ARG A 407 -20.58 -9.60 9.75
C ARG A 407 -20.14 -10.94 9.18
N LEU A 408 -18.83 -11.11 9.06
CA LEU A 408 -18.20 -12.30 8.52
C LEU A 408 -17.36 -13.01 9.59
N ASN A 409 -17.35 -14.33 9.53
CA ASN A 409 -16.29 -15.14 10.11
C ASN A 409 -14.99 -14.94 9.33
N GLN A 410 -13.85 -15.34 9.89
CA GLN A 410 -12.55 -15.21 9.21
C GLN A 410 -12.44 -16.00 7.90
N ASP A 411 -13.31 -16.94 7.68
CA ASP A 411 -13.44 -17.74 6.46
C ASP A 411 -14.37 -17.12 5.40
N GLY A 412 -14.83 -15.89 5.62
CA GLY A 412 -15.73 -15.17 4.71
C GLY A 412 -17.19 -15.63 4.76
N THR A 413 -17.56 -16.58 5.62
CA THR A 413 -18.94 -16.97 5.81
C THR A 413 -19.69 -15.97 6.69
N PRO A 414 -21.00 -15.71 6.46
CA PRO A 414 -21.77 -14.79 7.28
C PRO A 414 -21.91 -15.25 8.73
N VAL A 415 -21.82 -14.33 9.67
CA VAL A 415 -22.25 -14.56 11.05
C VAL A 415 -23.76 -14.51 11.12
N LEU A 416 -24.39 -15.60 11.56
CA LEU A 416 -25.83 -15.69 11.63
C LEU A 416 -26.37 -15.32 13.03
N ASP A 417 -27.53 -14.67 13.05
CA ASP A 417 -28.29 -14.42 14.26
C ASP A 417 -28.97 -15.71 14.77
N LYS A 418 -29.70 -15.61 15.88
CA LYS A 418 -30.44 -16.76 16.46
C LYS A 418 -31.55 -17.30 15.55
N SER A 419 -31.98 -16.55 14.57
CA SER A 419 -33.03 -16.90 13.60
C SER A 419 -32.45 -17.46 12.30
N GLY A 420 -31.10 -17.50 12.17
CA GLY A 420 -30.40 -17.96 10.99
C GLY A 420 -30.22 -16.91 9.90
N ASN A 421 -30.49 -15.63 10.19
CA ASN A 421 -30.24 -14.53 9.24
C ASN A 421 -28.84 -13.95 9.42
N PRO A 422 -28.20 -13.44 8.34
CA PRO A 422 -26.96 -12.70 8.43
C PRO A 422 -27.08 -11.50 9.39
N THR A 423 -26.09 -11.31 10.25
CA THR A 423 -26.02 -10.19 11.20
C THR A 423 -25.50 -8.95 10.52
N PRO A 424 -26.23 -7.80 10.50
CA PRO A 424 -25.73 -6.56 9.92
C PRO A 424 -24.42 -6.10 10.57
N ASN A 425 -23.55 -5.49 9.78
CA ASN A 425 -22.26 -4.97 10.24
C ASN A 425 -22.40 -3.59 10.87
N TYR A 426 -23.34 -2.80 10.39
CA TYR A 426 -23.63 -1.42 10.82
C TYR A 426 -25.09 -1.05 10.58
N ASP A 427 -25.49 0.07 11.14
CA ASP A 427 -26.83 0.65 11.00
C ASP A 427 -26.75 2.04 10.30
N GLN A 428 -27.92 2.66 10.09
CA GLN A 428 -28.04 3.97 9.44
C GLN A 428 -27.29 5.07 10.22
N ASP A 429 -27.38 5.09 11.56
CA ASP A 429 -26.66 6.09 12.39
C ASP A 429 -25.14 6.00 12.17
N THR A 430 -24.63 4.81 11.90
CA THR A 430 -23.21 4.61 11.58
C THR A 430 -22.85 5.24 10.22
N ILE A 431 -23.71 5.06 9.21
CA ILE A 431 -23.49 5.68 7.89
C ILE A 431 -23.50 7.22 8.02
N GLU A 432 -24.45 7.79 8.76
CA GLU A 432 -24.56 9.22 9.04
C GLU A 432 -23.30 9.74 9.77
N GLY A 433 -22.78 8.95 10.72
CA GLY A 433 -21.54 9.27 11.43
C GLY A 433 -20.32 9.32 10.49
N PHE A 434 -20.20 8.35 9.56
CA PHE A 434 -19.16 8.36 8.53
C PHE A 434 -19.34 9.52 7.55
N ALA A 435 -20.57 9.78 7.09
CA ALA A 435 -20.88 10.91 6.21
C ALA A 435 -20.44 12.24 6.83
N SER A 436 -20.75 12.45 8.13
CA SER A 436 -20.32 13.63 8.88
C SER A 436 -18.79 13.72 9.02
N ALA A 437 -18.10 12.59 9.17
CA ALA A 437 -16.63 12.55 9.27
C ALA A 437 -15.94 12.94 7.96
N PHE A 438 -16.57 12.66 6.82
CA PHE A 438 -16.04 12.96 5.49
C PHE A 438 -16.45 14.33 4.94
N THR A 439 -17.05 15.20 5.75
CA THR A 439 -17.41 16.57 5.35
C THR A 439 -16.20 17.50 5.32
N GLY A 440 -16.31 18.58 4.53
CA GLY A 440 -15.32 19.66 4.49
C GLY A 440 -14.19 19.46 3.47
N TRP A 441 -14.20 18.38 2.68
CA TRP A 441 -13.18 18.10 1.68
C TRP A 441 -13.54 18.71 0.33
N THR A 442 -12.55 19.31 -0.34
CA THR A 442 -12.70 19.96 -1.65
C THR A 442 -11.45 19.75 -2.50
N PHE A 443 -11.51 20.15 -3.77
CA PHE A 443 -10.34 20.10 -4.64
C PHE A 443 -9.15 20.87 -4.09
N ALA A 444 -7.95 20.36 -4.35
CA ALA A 444 -6.74 21.13 -4.11
C ALA A 444 -6.76 22.43 -4.95
N PRO A 445 -6.18 23.53 -4.45
CA PRO A 445 -6.16 24.78 -5.19
C PRO A 445 -5.19 24.70 -6.37
N TRP A 446 -5.50 25.40 -7.46
CA TRP A 446 -4.57 25.61 -8.55
C TRP A 446 -3.25 26.23 -8.02
N PRO A 447 -2.10 25.91 -8.61
CA PRO A 447 -0.80 26.41 -8.14
C PRO A 447 -0.79 27.93 -7.93
N GLY A 448 -0.42 28.34 -6.71
CA GLY A 448 -0.39 29.75 -6.31
C GLY A 448 -1.74 30.36 -5.90
N LYS A 449 -2.78 29.57 -5.80
CA LYS A 449 -4.09 29.96 -5.27
C LYS A 449 -4.29 29.42 -3.86
N THR A 450 -5.24 30.01 -3.12
CA THR A 450 -5.75 29.49 -1.85
C THR A 450 -6.96 28.60 -2.14
N ALA A 451 -7.09 27.49 -1.46
CA ALA A 451 -8.26 26.64 -1.59
C ALA A 451 -9.52 27.34 -1.05
N HIS A 452 -10.61 27.24 -1.78
CA HIS A 452 -11.94 27.61 -1.32
C HIS A 452 -12.91 26.48 -1.62
N PHE A 453 -13.88 26.30 -0.76
CA PHE A 453 -14.96 25.34 -1.02
C PHE A 453 -15.72 25.76 -2.29
N TRP A 454 -16.08 24.82 -3.14
CA TRP A 454 -16.70 25.04 -4.45
C TRP A 454 -15.77 25.65 -5.52
N ASP A 455 -14.45 25.64 -5.33
CA ASP A 455 -13.50 26.02 -6.37
C ASP A 455 -13.63 25.09 -7.61
N PRO A 456 -13.23 25.57 -8.79
CA PRO A 456 -13.15 24.74 -9.98
C PRO A 456 -12.27 23.50 -9.77
N GLU A 457 -12.64 22.44 -10.43
CA GLU A 457 -11.96 21.16 -10.45
C GLU A 457 -10.45 21.27 -10.69
N PHE A 458 -9.68 20.55 -9.88
CA PHE A 458 -8.25 20.38 -10.03
C PHE A 458 -7.85 18.97 -9.58
N ASP A 459 -7.63 18.08 -10.56
CA ASP A 459 -7.56 16.64 -10.37
C ASP A 459 -6.17 16.08 -10.09
N TYR A 460 -5.15 16.93 -10.21
CA TYR A 460 -3.74 16.50 -10.15
C TYR A 460 -3.17 16.34 -8.74
N LEU A 461 -3.91 16.70 -7.73
CA LEU A 461 -3.50 16.61 -6.32
C LEU A 461 -4.65 16.08 -5.46
N PRO A 462 -4.33 15.40 -4.35
CA PRO A 462 -5.34 14.97 -3.39
C PRO A 462 -6.21 16.13 -2.90
N MET A 463 -7.47 15.83 -2.56
CA MET A 463 -8.39 16.78 -1.93
C MET A 463 -7.79 17.41 -0.68
N VAL A 464 -8.25 18.60 -0.32
CA VAL A 464 -7.83 19.34 0.88
C VAL A 464 -9.03 19.69 1.75
N ALA A 465 -8.80 19.81 3.05
CA ALA A 465 -9.85 20.14 4.00
C ALA A 465 -10.07 21.65 4.13
N ILE A 466 -11.33 22.07 4.22
CA ILE A 466 -11.77 23.42 4.59
C ILE A 466 -12.64 23.30 5.84
N GLU A 467 -12.07 23.57 7.00
CA GLU A 467 -12.65 23.36 8.32
C GLU A 467 -14.01 24.05 8.53
N GLU A 468 -14.28 25.17 7.86
CA GLU A 468 -15.56 25.87 7.92
C GLU A 468 -16.75 24.97 7.51
N TYR A 469 -16.52 24.02 6.61
CA TYR A 469 -17.54 23.11 6.08
C TYR A 469 -17.52 21.72 6.73
N HIS A 470 -16.55 21.48 7.64
CA HIS A 470 -16.48 20.23 8.37
C HIS A 470 -17.46 20.18 9.55
N ASP A 471 -18.06 19.01 9.75
CA ASP A 471 -18.92 18.74 10.91
C ASP A 471 -18.07 18.41 12.14
N THR A 472 -18.13 19.25 13.15
CA THR A 472 -17.38 19.08 14.41
C THR A 472 -18.18 18.42 15.54
N ASN A 473 -19.38 17.87 15.25
CA ASN A 473 -20.14 17.11 16.24
C ASN A 473 -19.53 15.72 16.50
N PRO A 474 -19.84 15.08 17.65
CA PRO A 474 -19.47 13.68 17.87
C PRO A 474 -20.05 12.76 16.78
N LYS A 475 -19.29 11.75 16.33
CA LYS A 475 -19.65 10.86 15.21
C LYS A 475 -19.62 9.40 15.65
N LYS A 476 -20.70 8.68 15.39
CA LYS A 476 -20.79 7.24 15.62
C LYS A 476 -20.16 6.48 14.46
N LEU A 477 -19.19 5.64 14.76
CA LEU A 477 -18.49 4.80 13.80
C LEU A 477 -18.79 3.30 14.04
N LEU A 478 -18.06 2.43 13.32
CA LEU A 478 -18.18 0.97 13.45
C LEU A 478 -17.88 0.52 14.90
N ASN A 479 -18.50 -0.62 15.27
CA ASN A 479 -18.33 -1.26 16.58
C ASN A 479 -18.71 -0.36 17.78
N GLY A 480 -19.56 0.64 17.57
CA GLY A 480 -19.98 1.58 18.62
C GLY A 480 -18.90 2.59 19.04
N THR A 481 -17.83 2.72 18.30
CA THR A 481 -16.84 3.78 18.47
C THR A 481 -17.51 5.13 18.25
N VAL A 482 -17.20 6.12 19.09
CA VAL A 482 -17.69 7.49 18.94
C VAL A 482 -16.48 8.43 18.91
N LEU A 483 -16.31 9.16 17.82
CA LEU A 483 -15.33 10.24 17.75
C LEU A 483 -15.82 11.41 18.61
N PRO A 484 -14.93 12.04 19.39
CA PRO A 484 -15.29 13.20 20.18
C PRO A 484 -15.60 14.39 19.27
N GLY A 485 -16.46 15.30 19.73
CA GLY A 485 -16.69 16.57 19.03
C GLY A 485 -15.48 17.50 19.11
N GLY A 486 -15.37 18.40 18.12
CA GLY A 486 -14.34 19.43 18.03
C GLY A 486 -13.06 19.02 17.33
N GLN A 487 -13.02 17.85 16.71
CA GLN A 487 -11.90 17.41 15.85
C GLN A 487 -11.92 18.16 14.51
N THR A 488 -10.73 18.28 13.89
CA THR A 488 -10.57 18.78 12.53
C THR A 488 -10.95 17.71 11.51
N ALA A 489 -11.17 18.10 10.26
CA ALA A 489 -11.46 17.18 9.16
C ALA A 489 -10.35 16.12 8.99
N GLU A 490 -9.10 16.52 9.16
CA GLU A 490 -7.95 15.60 9.07
C GLU A 490 -7.91 14.61 10.25
N GLU A 491 -8.17 15.08 11.48
CA GLU A 491 -8.23 14.21 12.66
C GLU A 491 -9.36 13.19 12.53
N ASP A 492 -10.53 13.61 12.06
CA ASP A 492 -11.66 12.73 11.80
C ASP A 492 -11.38 11.74 10.66
N LEU A 493 -10.76 12.18 9.57
CA LEU A 493 -10.36 11.31 8.47
C LEU A 493 -9.46 10.18 8.97
N VAL A 494 -8.36 10.54 9.65
CA VAL A 494 -7.38 9.56 10.16
C VAL A 494 -8.05 8.56 11.12
N ALA A 495 -8.86 9.05 12.07
CA ALA A 495 -9.53 8.20 13.04
C ALA A 495 -10.59 7.29 12.38
N THR A 496 -11.31 7.81 11.39
CA THR A 496 -12.35 7.09 10.64
C THR A 496 -11.75 5.99 9.79
N LEU A 497 -10.68 6.28 9.04
CA LEU A 497 -9.99 5.26 8.23
C LEU A 497 -9.30 4.20 9.10
N ALA A 498 -8.75 4.58 10.26
CA ALA A 498 -8.23 3.61 11.23
C ALA A 498 -9.34 2.70 11.77
N ASN A 499 -10.52 3.24 12.08
CA ASN A 499 -11.69 2.45 12.54
C ASN A 499 -12.14 1.43 11.49
N ILE A 500 -12.09 1.78 10.20
CA ILE A 500 -12.31 0.82 9.10
C ILE A 500 -11.18 -0.20 9.05
N ALA A 501 -9.94 0.25 8.89
CA ALA A 501 -8.80 -0.63 8.64
C ALA A 501 -8.56 -1.66 9.75
N GLU A 502 -8.88 -1.31 10.99
CA GLU A 502 -8.76 -2.20 12.15
C GLU A 502 -9.97 -3.14 12.32
N ASN A 503 -11.07 -2.90 11.61
CA ASN A 503 -12.26 -3.74 11.73
C ASN A 503 -11.95 -5.17 11.30
N PRO A 504 -12.34 -6.19 12.10
CA PRO A 504 -12.04 -7.59 11.80
C PRO A 504 -12.67 -8.10 10.50
N ASN A 505 -13.75 -7.46 10.04
CA ASN A 505 -14.46 -7.85 8.82
C ASN A 505 -13.68 -7.55 7.53
N VAL A 506 -12.79 -6.55 7.55
CA VAL A 506 -12.00 -6.16 6.38
C VAL A 506 -11.14 -7.31 5.86
N ALA A 507 -10.50 -8.05 6.77
CA ALA A 507 -9.60 -9.12 6.37
C ALA A 507 -10.29 -10.20 5.52
N PRO A 508 -11.40 -10.85 5.94
CA PRO A 508 -12.08 -11.84 5.12
C PRO A 508 -12.78 -11.22 3.90
N PHE A 509 -13.34 -10.01 4.03
CA PHE A 509 -14.08 -9.36 2.94
C PHE A 509 -13.16 -8.99 1.78
N PHE A 510 -12.11 -8.23 2.05
CA PHE A 510 -11.17 -7.78 1.03
C PHE A 510 -10.33 -8.92 0.45
N SER A 511 -9.89 -9.87 1.29
CA SER A 511 -9.18 -11.07 0.83
C SER A 511 -10.01 -11.89 -0.15
N LYS A 512 -11.32 -12.06 0.12
CA LYS A 512 -12.21 -12.80 -0.78
C LYS A 512 -12.33 -12.10 -2.13
N GLN A 513 -12.51 -10.78 -2.16
CA GLN A 513 -12.57 -10.00 -3.41
C GLN A 513 -11.27 -10.16 -4.23
N LEU A 514 -10.11 -10.00 -3.60
CA LEU A 514 -8.83 -10.19 -4.30
C LEU A 514 -8.67 -11.61 -4.88
N ILE A 515 -9.08 -12.65 -4.13
CA ILE A 515 -9.05 -14.03 -4.65
C ILE A 515 -9.96 -14.16 -5.87
N GLN A 516 -11.14 -13.54 -5.82
CA GLN A 516 -12.13 -13.60 -6.90
C GLN A 516 -11.63 -12.92 -8.18
N HIS A 517 -10.94 -11.79 -8.07
CA HIS A 517 -10.37 -11.10 -9.24
C HIS A 517 -9.09 -11.76 -9.77
N LEU A 518 -8.33 -12.48 -8.95
CA LEU A 518 -7.02 -13.01 -9.36
C LEU A 518 -7.01 -14.51 -9.68
N VAL A 519 -7.88 -15.32 -9.03
CA VAL A 519 -7.70 -16.78 -9.04
C VAL A 519 -8.99 -17.56 -9.32
N THR A 520 -10.08 -17.30 -8.60
CA THR A 520 -11.32 -18.09 -8.74
C THR A 520 -12.53 -17.36 -8.18
N SER A 521 -13.65 -17.39 -8.89
CA SER A 521 -14.91 -16.76 -8.47
C SER A 521 -15.48 -17.35 -7.16
N ASN A 522 -15.19 -18.63 -6.88
CA ASN A 522 -15.74 -19.35 -5.74
C ASN A 522 -14.65 -19.95 -4.84
N PRO A 523 -13.86 -19.12 -4.12
CA PRO A 523 -12.86 -19.61 -3.20
C PRO A 523 -13.52 -20.38 -2.04
N SER A 524 -12.88 -21.46 -1.59
CA SER A 524 -13.35 -22.16 -0.40
C SER A 524 -13.24 -21.30 0.85
N PRO A 525 -14.10 -21.48 1.86
CA PRO A 525 -13.96 -20.80 3.14
C PRO A 525 -12.57 -20.98 3.77
N ALA A 526 -11.95 -22.15 3.59
CA ALA A 526 -10.61 -22.44 4.10
C ALA A 526 -9.53 -21.57 3.40
N TYR A 527 -9.66 -21.35 2.11
CA TYR A 527 -8.75 -20.45 1.36
C TYR A 527 -8.88 -19.02 1.86
N VAL A 528 -10.11 -18.51 1.92
CA VAL A 528 -10.37 -17.15 2.45
C VAL A 528 -9.79 -17.00 3.86
N ALA A 529 -9.98 -17.98 4.74
CA ALA A 529 -9.46 -17.96 6.11
C ALA A 529 -7.92 -17.84 6.16
N ARG A 530 -7.20 -18.58 5.31
CA ARG A 530 -5.73 -18.53 5.27
C ARG A 530 -5.22 -17.18 4.81
N VAL A 531 -5.80 -16.61 3.76
CA VAL A 531 -5.43 -15.27 3.25
C VAL A 531 -5.81 -14.19 4.26
N ALA A 532 -7.02 -14.24 4.82
CA ALA A 532 -7.48 -13.29 5.85
C ALA A 532 -6.61 -13.33 7.12
N ALA A 533 -6.05 -14.48 7.47
CA ALA A 533 -5.09 -14.57 8.56
C ALA A 533 -3.78 -13.81 8.26
N VAL A 534 -3.27 -13.91 7.04
CA VAL A 534 -2.08 -13.15 6.58
C VAL A 534 -2.39 -11.66 6.51
N PHE A 535 -3.57 -11.28 6.01
CA PHE A 535 -4.03 -9.89 6.01
C PHE A 535 -4.08 -9.33 7.43
N THR A 536 -4.64 -10.09 8.37
CA THR A 536 -4.77 -9.66 9.77
C THR A 536 -3.40 -9.47 10.41
N LYS A 537 -2.47 -10.37 10.13
CA LYS A 537 -1.12 -10.34 10.70
C LYS A 537 -0.20 -11.25 9.90
N ASN A 538 0.71 -10.66 9.14
CA ASN A 538 1.74 -11.43 8.45
C ASN A 538 2.91 -11.84 9.37
N SER A 539 3.93 -12.50 8.83
CA SER A 539 5.13 -12.93 9.58
C SER A 539 5.93 -11.77 10.19
N ARG A 540 5.72 -10.53 9.73
CA ARG A 540 6.34 -9.29 10.21
C ARG A 540 5.47 -8.53 11.22
N ASN A 541 4.33 -9.09 11.64
CA ASN A 541 3.30 -8.48 12.48
C ASN A 541 2.62 -7.24 11.85
N LEU A 542 2.61 -7.14 10.53
CA LEU A 542 1.94 -6.08 9.79
C LEU A 542 0.54 -6.54 9.39
N ARG A 543 -0.44 -5.63 9.47
CA ARG A 543 -1.80 -5.80 8.99
C ARG A 543 -1.96 -5.18 7.61
N GLY A 544 -2.65 -5.87 6.70
CA GLY A 544 -2.97 -5.36 5.37
C GLY A 544 -1.76 -5.12 4.46
N ASP A 545 -0.63 -5.79 4.70
CA ASP A 545 0.55 -5.75 3.84
C ASP A 545 0.25 -6.47 2.52
N MET A 546 0.02 -5.71 1.46
CA MET A 546 -0.47 -6.23 0.18
C MET A 546 0.45 -7.27 -0.43
N MET A 547 1.77 -7.08 -0.36
CA MET A 547 2.71 -8.07 -0.90
C MET A 547 2.53 -9.43 -0.25
N SER A 548 2.44 -9.50 1.09
CA SER A 548 2.20 -10.75 1.81
C SER A 548 0.83 -11.35 1.52
N VAL A 549 -0.20 -10.52 1.36
CA VAL A 549 -1.56 -10.97 1.03
C VAL A 549 -1.61 -11.57 -0.37
N LEU A 550 -1.00 -10.91 -1.35
CA LEU A 550 -0.93 -11.37 -2.74
C LEU A 550 -0.08 -12.65 -2.88
N GLU A 551 1.04 -12.74 -2.17
CA GLU A 551 1.80 -14.00 -2.06
C GLU A 551 0.93 -15.13 -1.48
N ALA A 552 0.20 -14.85 -0.40
CA ALA A 552 -0.67 -15.84 0.23
C ALA A 552 -1.82 -16.28 -0.69
N ILE A 553 -2.32 -15.38 -1.56
CA ILE A 553 -3.29 -15.74 -2.59
C ILE A 553 -2.67 -16.66 -3.64
N LEU A 554 -1.61 -16.21 -4.28
CA LEU A 554 -1.05 -16.90 -5.46
C LEU A 554 -0.35 -18.22 -5.13
N LEU A 555 0.22 -18.35 -3.93
CA LEU A 555 0.93 -19.55 -3.49
C LEU A 555 0.08 -20.46 -2.58
N ASP A 556 -1.21 -20.15 -2.39
CA ASP A 556 -2.09 -20.98 -1.59
C ASP A 556 -2.22 -22.40 -2.17
N PRO A 557 -2.26 -23.45 -1.33
CA PRO A 557 -2.46 -24.80 -1.80
C PRO A 557 -3.69 -25.00 -2.71
N GLU A 558 -4.75 -24.21 -2.52
CA GLU A 558 -5.94 -24.29 -3.37
C GLU A 558 -5.70 -23.66 -4.75
N ALA A 559 -5.03 -22.51 -4.82
CA ALA A 559 -4.60 -21.90 -6.07
C ALA A 559 -3.64 -22.82 -6.86
N ARG A 560 -2.78 -23.55 -6.16
CA ARG A 560 -1.78 -24.46 -6.76
C ARG A 560 -2.30 -25.90 -6.99
N ALA A 561 -3.53 -26.21 -6.54
CA ALA A 561 -4.06 -27.59 -6.63
C ALA A 561 -4.18 -28.13 -8.07
N GLY A 562 -4.43 -27.21 -9.04
CA GLY A 562 -4.49 -27.55 -10.46
C GLY A 562 -3.15 -27.68 -11.19
N ASP A 563 -2.02 -27.42 -10.53
CA ASP A 563 -0.69 -27.35 -11.17
C ASP A 563 -0.20 -28.69 -11.75
N ASN A 564 -0.57 -29.80 -11.11
CA ASN A 564 -0.15 -31.15 -11.51
C ASN A 564 -1.31 -32.14 -11.61
N ALA A 565 -2.54 -31.67 -11.50
CA ALA A 565 -3.77 -32.46 -11.58
C ALA A 565 -4.89 -31.58 -12.14
N PRO A 566 -5.98 -32.14 -12.65
CA PRO A 566 -7.14 -31.34 -13.03
C PRO A 566 -7.63 -30.47 -11.89
N ALA A 567 -7.89 -29.20 -12.16
CA ALA A 567 -8.58 -28.32 -11.24
C ALA A 567 -9.98 -28.91 -10.91
N THR A 568 -10.51 -28.57 -9.75
CA THR A 568 -11.89 -28.99 -9.41
C THR A 568 -12.88 -28.34 -10.37
N ALA A 569 -14.01 -29.00 -10.64
CA ALA A 569 -15.02 -28.52 -11.59
C ALA A 569 -15.57 -27.12 -11.29
N ASN A 570 -15.36 -26.62 -10.06
CA ASN A 570 -15.89 -25.34 -9.58
C ASN A 570 -14.79 -24.29 -9.39
N PHE A 571 -13.57 -24.56 -9.88
CA PHE A 571 -12.43 -23.67 -9.74
C PHE A 571 -12.20 -22.86 -11.01
N GLY A 572 -11.84 -21.61 -10.84
CA GLY A 572 -11.52 -20.68 -11.91
C GLY A 572 -12.51 -19.52 -12.00
N HIS A 573 -12.29 -18.65 -12.96
CA HIS A 573 -13.16 -17.54 -13.29
C HIS A 573 -13.13 -17.26 -14.80
N LEU A 574 -14.13 -16.55 -15.31
CA LEU A 574 -14.14 -16.15 -16.73
C LEU A 574 -12.99 -15.18 -16.97
N ARG A 575 -12.21 -15.41 -18.03
CA ARG A 575 -11.33 -14.35 -18.54
C ARG A 575 -12.16 -13.21 -19.05
N GLU A 576 -12.31 -12.16 -18.25
CA GLU A 576 -13.00 -10.94 -18.64
C GLU A 576 -12.28 -10.25 -19.82
N PRO A 577 -12.93 -9.38 -20.58
CA PRO A 577 -12.33 -8.74 -21.76
C PRO A 577 -11.00 -8.04 -21.49
N ALA A 578 -10.87 -7.38 -20.34
CA ALA A 578 -9.63 -6.72 -19.90
C ALA A 578 -8.45 -7.70 -19.69
N ILE A 579 -8.73 -8.97 -19.47
CA ILE A 579 -7.73 -10.05 -19.39
C ILE A 579 -7.67 -10.82 -20.72
N PHE A 580 -8.82 -11.14 -21.32
CA PHE A 580 -8.90 -11.99 -22.50
C PHE A 580 -8.17 -11.40 -23.72
N ILE A 581 -8.34 -10.10 -23.98
CA ILE A 581 -7.70 -9.42 -25.11
C ILE A 581 -6.16 -9.46 -24.95
N PRO A 582 -5.57 -8.95 -23.84
CA PRO A 582 -4.12 -9.02 -23.67
C PRO A 582 -3.58 -10.47 -23.64
N ALA A 583 -4.30 -11.40 -22.99
CA ALA A 583 -3.85 -12.79 -22.90
C ALA A 583 -3.74 -13.45 -24.26
N THR A 584 -4.71 -13.25 -25.15
CA THR A 584 -4.68 -13.77 -26.51
C THR A 584 -3.57 -13.14 -27.36
N MET A 585 -3.35 -11.82 -27.23
CA MET A 585 -2.25 -11.13 -27.89
C MET A 585 -0.89 -11.63 -27.42
N ARG A 586 -0.69 -11.79 -26.13
CA ARG A 586 0.56 -12.32 -25.53
C ARG A 586 0.82 -13.77 -25.93
N ALA A 587 -0.24 -14.56 -26.11
CA ALA A 587 -0.12 -15.95 -26.57
C ALA A 587 0.38 -16.11 -27.99
N VAL A 588 0.15 -15.14 -28.88
CA VAL A 588 0.62 -15.25 -30.27
C VAL A 588 2.07 -14.83 -30.46
N ALA A 589 2.69 -14.15 -29.51
CA ALA A 589 4.10 -13.75 -29.47
C ALA A 589 4.54 -12.75 -30.58
N GLY A 590 5.78 -12.26 -30.51
CA GLY A 590 6.37 -11.40 -31.52
C GLY A 590 5.73 -10.03 -31.71
N LEU A 591 5.10 -9.51 -30.67
CA LEU A 591 4.41 -8.22 -30.68
C LEU A 591 5.36 -7.06 -30.94
N SER A 592 5.09 -6.26 -31.95
CA SER A 592 5.74 -4.97 -32.20
C SER A 592 4.73 -3.86 -32.01
N LEU A 593 4.97 -3.06 -30.99
CA LEU A 593 4.10 -1.93 -30.63
C LEU A 593 4.11 -0.87 -31.71
N SER A 594 2.95 -0.44 -32.18
CA SER A 594 2.81 0.87 -32.78
C SER A 594 1.78 1.72 -32.02
N THR A 595 0.58 1.28 -31.85
CA THR A 595 -0.44 1.91 -31.02
C THR A 595 -1.52 0.88 -30.71
N TYR A 596 -2.03 0.87 -29.46
CA TYR A 596 -3.16 0.01 -29.08
C TYR A 596 -4.46 0.79 -29.08
N ASP A 597 -4.57 1.84 -29.91
CA ASP A 597 -5.58 2.90 -29.88
C ASP A 597 -7.02 2.42 -30.01
N THR A 598 -7.26 1.20 -30.49
CA THR A 598 -8.61 0.69 -30.71
C THR A 598 -8.98 -0.53 -29.87
N LEU A 599 -8.07 -1.04 -29.04
CA LEU A 599 -8.36 -2.24 -28.24
C LEU A 599 -9.43 -2.01 -27.16
N TRP A 600 -9.55 -0.78 -26.66
CA TRP A 600 -10.64 -0.42 -25.74
C TRP A 600 -12.00 -0.65 -26.37
N TYR A 601 -12.16 -0.40 -27.67
CA TYR A 601 -13.40 -0.63 -28.39
C TYR A 601 -13.78 -2.10 -28.44
N GLU A 602 -12.79 -2.99 -28.57
CA GLU A 602 -13.02 -4.43 -28.52
C GLU A 602 -13.46 -4.87 -27.12
N GLY A 603 -12.85 -4.32 -26.07
CA GLY A 603 -13.28 -4.54 -24.69
C GLY A 603 -14.72 -4.07 -24.45
N ALA A 604 -15.08 -2.87 -24.89
CA ALA A 604 -16.41 -2.32 -24.81
C ALA A 604 -17.44 -3.19 -25.55
N ASN A 605 -17.13 -3.66 -26.76
CA ASN A 605 -17.98 -4.57 -27.53
C ASN A 605 -18.20 -5.92 -26.83
N MET A 606 -17.23 -6.36 -26.03
CA MET A 606 -17.34 -7.57 -25.21
C MET A 606 -18.00 -7.34 -23.84
N GLY A 607 -18.46 -6.10 -23.56
CA GLY A 607 -19.20 -5.74 -22.34
C GLY A 607 -18.35 -5.16 -21.21
N GLN A 608 -17.06 -4.85 -21.44
CA GLN A 608 -16.17 -4.22 -20.48
C GLN A 608 -15.42 -3.05 -21.14
N ASP A 609 -16.00 -1.87 -21.04
CA ASP A 609 -15.37 -0.61 -21.47
C ASP A 609 -14.45 -0.13 -20.36
N ILE A 610 -13.18 -0.54 -20.42
CA ILE A 610 -12.21 -0.35 -19.33
C ILE A 610 -12.21 1.12 -18.86
N THR A 611 -12.20 1.33 -17.53
CA THR A 611 -12.31 2.61 -16.86
C THR A 611 -13.64 3.37 -17.00
N ASN A 612 -14.60 2.83 -17.74
CA ASN A 612 -15.95 3.41 -17.94
C ASN A 612 -17.04 2.52 -17.33
N SER A 613 -16.84 2.10 -16.08
CA SER A 613 -17.81 1.28 -15.35
C SER A 613 -19.25 1.88 -15.41
N PRO A 614 -20.28 1.08 -15.70
CA PRO A 614 -21.64 1.59 -15.81
C PRO A 614 -22.21 2.11 -14.50
N ASP A 615 -21.80 1.55 -13.37
CA ASP A 615 -22.20 1.97 -12.04
C ASP A 615 -21.13 1.58 -10.98
N VAL A 616 -21.43 1.77 -9.70
CA VAL A 616 -20.52 1.49 -8.57
C VAL A 616 -20.26 0.00 -8.34
N PHE A 617 -21.00 -0.88 -8.99
CA PHE A 617 -20.80 -2.33 -8.96
C PHE A 617 -19.90 -2.84 -10.09
N ASP A 618 -19.22 -1.94 -10.76
CA ASP A 618 -18.37 -2.22 -11.90
C ASP A 618 -19.15 -2.74 -13.12
N TYR A 619 -18.59 -3.62 -13.92
CA TYR A 619 -19.20 -4.19 -15.13
C TYR A 619 -20.12 -5.38 -14.83
N PHE A 620 -20.06 -5.90 -13.61
CA PHE A 620 -20.63 -7.20 -13.28
C PHE A 620 -21.82 -7.08 -12.32
N PRO A 621 -22.93 -7.81 -12.57
CA PRO A 621 -24.04 -7.86 -11.63
C PRO A 621 -23.63 -8.63 -10.36
N ILE A 622 -23.52 -7.92 -9.23
CA ILE A 622 -23.19 -8.53 -7.94
C ILE A 622 -24.10 -9.72 -7.65
N GLY A 623 -23.49 -10.86 -7.31
CA GLY A 623 -24.23 -12.07 -6.98
C GLY A 623 -24.88 -12.77 -8.18
N TYR A 624 -24.43 -12.50 -9.41
CA TYR A 624 -24.85 -13.29 -10.56
C TYR A 624 -24.52 -14.77 -10.34
N GLU A 625 -25.54 -15.60 -10.40
CA GLU A 625 -25.39 -17.05 -10.29
C GLU A 625 -25.40 -17.69 -11.68
N ILE A 626 -24.43 -18.59 -11.92
CA ILE A 626 -24.46 -19.41 -13.13
C ILE A 626 -25.70 -20.31 -13.08
N PRO A 627 -26.59 -20.23 -14.10
CA PRO A 627 -27.86 -20.94 -14.08
C PRO A 627 -27.73 -22.43 -13.76
N SER A 628 -28.49 -22.93 -12.78
CA SER A 628 -28.59 -24.32 -12.37
C SER A 628 -27.34 -24.87 -11.62
N THR A 629 -26.36 -24.06 -11.26
CA THR A 629 -25.16 -24.51 -10.56
C THR A 629 -25.12 -24.10 -9.09
N GLY A 630 -25.78 -22.98 -8.73
CA GLY A 630 -25.68 -22.36 -7.39
C GLY A 630 -24.33 -21.69 -7.15
N GLN A 631 -23.52 -21.48 -8.20
CA GLN A 631 -22.22 -20.80 -8.15
C GLN A 631 -22.38 -19.33 -8.49
N VAL A 632 -21.78 -18.48 -7.70
CA VAL A 632 -21.72 -17.04 -7.96
C VAL A 632 -20.48 -16.76 -8.80
N ALA A 633 -20.67 -16.13 -9.97
CA ALA A 633 -19.61 -15.71 -10.87
C ALA A 633 -20.04 -14.41 -11.58
N PRO A 634 -19.84 -13.25 -10.93
CA PRO A 634 -20.32 -11.95 -11.45
C PRO A 634 -19.86 -11.68 -12.88
N GLU A 635 -18.62 -11.99 -13.20
CA GLU A 635 -17.99 -11.81 -14.51
C GLU A 635 -18.67 -12.60 -15.65
N MET A 636 -19.37 -13.68 -15.31
CA MET A 636 -20.19 -14.42 -16.28
C MET A 636 -21.44 -13.62 -16.71
N GLY A 637 -21.84 -12.60 -15.97
CA GLY A 637 -22.98 -11.76 -16.29
C GLY A 637 -22.83 -10.96 -17.57
N ILE A 638 -21.60 -10.69 -18.02
CA ILE A 638 -21.32 -10.01 -19.28
C ILE A 638 -21.11 -10.99 -20.45
N LEU A 639 -21.12 -12.30 -20.20
CA LEU A 639 -21.00 -13.32 -21.26
C LEU A 639 -22.39 -13.78 -21.73
N TYR A 640 -22.92 -13.12 -22.77
CA TYR A 640 -24.15 -13.49 -23.44
C TYR A 640 -23.93 -13.61 -24.96
N SER A 641 -24.94 -13.99 -25.71
CA SER A 641 -24.77 -14.37 -27.13
C SER A 641 -24.06 -13.32 -27.98
N ALA A 642 -24.35 -12.03 -27.78
CA ALA A 642 -23.70 -10.98 -28.57
C ALA A 642 -22.23 -10.82 -28.18
N THR A 643 -21.91 -10.77 -26.88
CA THR A 643 -20.51 -10.62 -26.42
C THR A 643 -19.68 -11.86 -26.70
N ALA A 644 -20.28 -13.06 -26.69
CA ALA A 644 -19.60 -14.29 -27.12
C ALA A 644 -19.24 -14.26 -28.61
N ILE A 645 -20.07 -13.67 -29.47
CA ILE A 645 -19.74 -13.45 -30.88
C ILE A 645 -18.57 -12.46 -31.01
N GLN A 646 -18.61 -11.34 -30.29
CA GLN A 646 -17.50 -10.37 -30.33
C GLN A 646 -16.17 -10.99 -29.90
N ARG A 647 -16.16 -11.89 -28.90
CA ARG A 647 -14.98 -12.65 -28.52
C ARG A 647 -14.46 -13.55 -29.65
N ALA A 648 -15.38 -14.21 -30.36
CA ALA A 648 -15.01 -15.05 -31.49
C ALA A 648 -14.51 -14.24 -32.69
N ASP A 649 -15.13 -13.08 -32.99
CA ASP A 649 -14.69 -12.15 -34.02
C ASP A 649 -13.30 -11.59 -33.71
N TRP A 650 -13.02 -11.18 -32.46
CA TRP A 650 -11.70 -10.78 -31.99
C TRP A 650 -10.64 -11.86 -32.26
N VAL A 651 -10.92 -13.12 -31.88
CA VAL A 651 -9.98 -14.22 -32.11
C VAL A 651 -9.82 -14.50 -33.61
N ALA A 652 -10.87 -14.34 -34.41
CA ALA A 652 -10.78 -14.47 -35.87
C ALA A 652 -9.87 -13.40 -36.48
N ASP A 653 -10.01 -12.16 -36.03
CA ASP A 653 -9.13 -11.07 -36.46
C ASP A 653 -7.67 -11.36 -36.05
N LEU A 654 -7.44 -11.80 -34.83
CA LEU A 654 -6.10 -12.16 -34.35
C LEU A 654 -5.50 -13.35 -35.14
N ALA A 655 -6.32 -14.37 -35.46
CA ALA A 655 -5.84 -15.55 -36.14
C ALA A 655 -5.64 -15.36 -37.67
N PHE A 656 -6.46 -14.52 -38.35
CA PHE A 656 -6.57 -14.50 -39.82
C PHE A 656 -6.24 -13.15 -40.47
N SER A 657 -6.04 -12.05 -39.72
CA SER A 657 -5.85 -10.70 -40.28
C SER A 657 -4.42 -10.36 -40.76
N ASN A 658 -3.63 -11.35 -41.12
CA ASN A 658 -2.30 -11.13 -41.73
C ASN A 658 -1.35 -10.25 -40.91
N ASP A 659 -1.12 -10.62 -39.67
CA ASP A 659 -0.14 -10.04 -38.77
C ASP A 659 -0.38 -8.57 -38.35
N LYS A 660 -1.63 -8.07 -38.44
CA LYS A 660 -1.98 -6.73 -38.01
C LYS A 660 -3.37 -6.67 -37.38
N ILE A 661 -3.41 -6.13 -36.18
CA ILE A 661 -4.65 -5.78 -35.48
C ILE A 661 -4.47 -4.43 -34.80
N SER A 662 -5.41 -3.53 -34.99
CA SER A 662 -5.37 -2.19 -34.37
C SER A 662 -4.01 -1.47 -34.51
N GLY A 663 -3.36 -1.60 -35.70
CA GLY A 663 -2.03 -1.02 -35.94
C GLY A 663 -0.84 -1.79 -35.34
N THR A 664 -1.09 -2.75 -34.47
CA THR A 664 -0.08 -3.61 -33.86
C THR A 664 0.30 -4.74 -34.80
N GLN A 665 1.60 -4.97 -34.94
CA GLN A 665 2.11 -6.14 -35.64
C GLN A 665 2.32 -7.26 -34.64
N TYR A 666 1.93 -8.48 -35.02
CA TYR A 666 2.18 -9.69 -34.27
C TYR A 666 2.68 -10.79 -35.23
N SER A 667 3.20 -11.87 -34.67
CA SER A 667 3.71 -12.99 -35.48
C SER A 667 3.20 -14.32 -34.94
N LEU A 668 2.79 -15.19 -35.83
CA LEU A 668 2.49 -16.58 -35.51
C LEU A 668 3.73 -17.50 -35.68
N ASP A 669 4.92 -16.93 -35.86
CA ASP A 669 6.17 -17.69 -36.14
C ASP A 669 6.46 -18.71 -35.04
N TYR A 670 6.23 -18.38 -33.77
CA TYR A 670 6.37 -19.34 -32.68
C TYR A 670 5.54 -20.61 -32.96
N TRP A 671 4.26 -20.44 -33.19
CA TRP A 671 3.31 -21.53 -33.37
C TRP A 671 3.54 -22.29 -34.70
N THR A 672 3.82 -21.58 -35.78
CA THR A 672 4.10 -22.19 -37.11
C THR A 672 5.42 -22.94 -37.14
N SER A 673 6.42 -22.50 -36.35
CA SER A 673 7.70 -23.18 -36.21
C SER A 673 7.61 -24.57 -35.57
N LEU A 674 6.55 -24.83 -34.80
CA LEU A 674 6.26 -26.15 -34.22
C LEU A 674 5.67 -27.13 -35.23
N GLY A 675 5.38 -26.66 -36.45
CA GLY A 675 4.66 -27.43 -37.46
C GLY A 675 3.17 -27.55 -37.15
N ASP A 676 2.53 -28.59 -37.67
CA ASP A 676 1.09 -28.86 -37.48
C ASP A 676 0.80 -30.31 -37.06
N GLY A 677 1.83 -30.95 -36.48
CA GLY A 677 1.78 -32.35 -36.01
C GLY A 677 1.56 -32.51 -34.51
N GLY A 678 2.00 -33.66 -33.99
CA GLY A 678 1.83 -33.99 -32.56
C GLY A 678 2.51 -33.01 -31.62
N ILE A 679 3.71 -32.53 -31.95
CA ILE A 679 4.46 -31.55 -31.14
C ILE A 679 3.66 -30.25 -30.97
N PHE A 680 3.09 -29.73 -32.05
CA PHE A 680 2.23 -28.54 -32.04
C PHE A 680 0.98 -28.75 -31.16
N MET A 681 0.27 -29.87 -31.35
CA MET A 681 -0.92 -30.19 -30.61
C MET A 681 -0.64 -30.40 -29.10
N ASP A 682 0.50 -30.95 -28.76
CA ASP A 682 0.88 -31.11 -27.35
C ASP A 682 1.29 -29.78 -26.71
N GLN A 683 2.01 -28.94 -27.46
CA GLN A 683 2.37 -27.59 -26.99
C GLN A 683 1.11 -26.72 -26.84
N LEU A 684 0.18 -26.78 -27.78
CA LEU A 684 -1.10 -26.09 -27.69
C LEU A 684 -1.91 -26.54 -26.46
N ASN A 685 -1.92 -27.87 -26.19
CA ASN A 685 -2.55 -28.40 -24.98
C ASN A 685 -1.87 -27.92 -23.69
N LEU A 686 -0.54 -27.88 -23.64
CA LEU A 686 0.18 -27.39 -22.46
C LEU A 686 -0.02 -25.91 -22.21
N PHE A 687 -0.02 -25.09 -23.25
CA PHE A 687 -0.08 -23.64 -23.15
C PHE A 687 -1.48 -23.10 -22.89
N PHE A 688 -2.51 -23.60 -23.58
CA PHE A 688 -3.88 -23.06 -23.47
C PHE A 688 -4.76 -23.84 -22.49
N PHE A 689 -4.43 -25.09 -22.17
CA PHE A 689 -5.28 -25.99 -21.42
C PHE A 689 -4.57 -26.74 -20.28
N HIS A 690 -3.38 -26.31 -19.91
CA HIS A 690 -2.59 -26.90 -18.80
C HIS A 690 -2.39 -28.41 -18.92
N GLY A 691 -2.33 -28.92 -20.14
CA GLY A 691 -2.23 -30.36 -20.42
C GLY A 691 -3.58 -31.12 -20.34
N GLN A 692 -4.69 -30.41 -20.18
CA GLN A 692 -6.01 -31.00 -19.85
C GLN A 692 -7.07 -30.81 -20.96
N MET A 693 -6.63 -30.50 -22.18
CA MET A 693 -7.54 -30.38 -23.33
C MET A 693 -8.42 -31.62 -23.44
N SER A 694 -9.74 -31.45 -23.51
CA SER A 694 -10.67 -32.55 -23.69
C SER A 694 -10.45 -33.27 -25.02
N SER A 695 -10.76 -34.55 -25.06
CA SER A 695 -10.69 -35.31 -26.33
C SER A 695 -11.63 -34.76 -27.40
N GLY A 696 -12.76 -34.17 -26.98
CA GLY A 696 -13.71 -33.51 -27.89
C GLY A 696 -13.11 -32.27 -28.55
N LEU A 697 -12.48 -31.39 -27.75
CA LEU A 697 -11.83 -30.19 -28.25
C LEU A 697 -10.63 -30.54 -29.15
N ARG A 698 -9.80 -31.51 -28.73
CA ARG A 698 -8.68 -32.00 -29.59
C ARG A 698 -9.17 -32.50 -30.96
N ALA A 699 -10.28 -33.24 -30.99
CA ALA A 699 -10.88 -33.72 -32.24
C ALA A 699 -11.47 -32.55 -33.07
N ALA A 700 -12.06 -31.57 -32.47
CA ALA A 700 -12.57 -30.36 -33.14
C ALA A 700 -11.43 -29.56 -33.80
N ILE A 701 -10.34 -29.31 -33.05
CA ILE A 701 -9.15 -28.64 -33.57
C ILE A 701 -8.57 -29.42 -34.75
N GLN A 702 -8.40 -30.73 -34.59
CA GLN A 702 -7.87 -31.58 -35.68
C GLN A 702 -8.78 -31.56 -36.91
N THR A 703 -10.10 -31.51 -36.73
CA THR A 703 -11.07 -31.43 -37.86
C THR A 703 -10.92 -30.11 -38.59
N ALA A 704 -10.82 -28.98 -37.83
CA ALA A 704 -10.64 -27.66 -38.42
C ALA A 704 -9.30 -27.57 -39.20
N MET A 705 -8.21 -28.09 -38.64
CA MET A 705 -6.92 -28.17 -39.34
C MET A 705 -7.01 -28.98 -40.64
N ASN A 706 -7.72 -30.08 -40.61
CA ASN A 706 -7.86 -30.98 -41.76
C ASN A 706 -8.72 -30.41 -42.91
N ALA A 707 -9.38 -29.28 -42.69
CA ALA A 707 -10.05 -28.55 -43.79
C ALA A 707 -9.03 -27.95 -44.79
N TYR A 708 -7.77 -27.88 -44.44
CA TYR A 708 -6.67 -27.39 -45.29
C TYR A 708 -5.68 -28.50 -45.59
N PRO A 709 -5.07 -28.48 -46.82
CA PRO A 709 -4.02 -29.42 -47.18
C PRO A 709 -2.84 -29.43 -46.19
N ALA A 710 -2.17 -30.57 -46.04
CA ALA A 710 -1.01 -30.69 -45.14
C ALA A 710 0.19 -29.79 -45.53
N THR A 711 0.19 -29.26 -46.76
CA THR A 711 1.19 -28.30 -47.24
C THR A 711 0.93 -26.86 -46.81
N GLU A 712 -0.24 -26.58 -46.21
CA GLU A 712 -0.69 -25.24 -45.77
C GLU A 712 -0.59 -25.12 -44.25
N THR A 713 0.62 -25.32 -43.72
CA THR A 713 0.89 -25.34 -42.26
C THR A 713 0.35 -24.07 -41.56
N THR A 714 0.57 -22.89 -42.16
CA THR A 714 0.11 -21.62 -41.56
C THR A 714 -1.41 -21.58 -41.35
N GLN A 715 -2.18 -21.93 -42.41
CA GLN A 715 -3.65 -21.95 -42.34
C GLN A 715 -4.15 -22.99 -41.33
N ARG A 716 -3.51 -24.14 -41.26
CA ARG A 716 -3.81 -25.19 -40.29
C ARG A 716 -3.57 -24.72 -38.83
N VAL A 717 -2.46 -24.03 -38.58
CA VAL A 717 -2.13 -23.44 -37.29
C VAL A 717 -3.13 -22.32 -36.92
N GLN A 718 -3.48 -21.46 -37.86
CA GLN A 718 -4.51 -20.41 -37.66
C GLN A 718 -5.85 -21.01 -37.25
N GLN A 719 -6.31 -22.07 -37.92
CA GLN A 719 -7.55 -22.76 -37.53
C GLN A 719 -7.47 -23.38 -36.16
N ALA A 720 -6.33 -23.96 -35.79
CA ALA A 720 -6.14 -24.54 -34.47
C ALA A 720 -6.21 -23.48 -33.35
N LEU A 721 -5.52 -22.35 -33.53
CA LEU A 721 -5.51 -21.23 -32.58
C LEU A 721 -6.91 -20.63 -32.45
N TYR A 722 -7.63 -20.43 -33.57
CA TYR A 722 -9.00 -19.94 -33.54
C TYR A 722 -9.93 -20.84 -32.71
N VAL A 723 -9.92 -22.15 -32.96
CA VAL A 723 -10.77 -23.10 -32.23
C VAL A 723 -10.34 -23.21 -30.77
N ALA A 724 -9.03 -23.17 -30.49
CA ALA A 724 -8.53 -23.22 -29.12
C ALA A 724 -8.98 -22.01 -28.31
N MET A 725 -8.72 -20.78 -28.78
CA MET A 725 -9.00 -19.56 -28.03
C MET A 725 -10.51 -19.20 -27.96
N THR A 726 -11.34 -19.71 -28.89
CA THR A 726 -12.79 -19.55 -28.82
C THR A 726 -13.49 -20.64 -28.02
N SER A 727 -12.77 -21.68 -27.59
CA SER A 727 -13.35 -22.80 -26.84
C SER A 727 -13.76 -22.37 -25.43
N PRO A 728 -14.86 -22.93 -24.87
CA PRO A 728 -15.22 -22.72 -23.47
C PRO A 728 -14.11 -23.10 -22.48
N GLU A 729 -13.28 -24.08 -22.82
CA GLU A 729 -12.15 -24.53 -22.00
C GLU A 729 -11.07 -23.45 -21.84
N TYR A 730 -10.90 -22.56 -22.82
CA TYR A 730 -9.98 -21.42 -22.73
C TYR A 730 -10.63 -20.17 -22.15
N GLN A 731 -11.95 -19.97 -22.35
CA GLN A 731 -12.65 -18.77 -21.84
C GLN A 731 -12.66 -18.68 -20.30
N VAL A 732 -12.55 -19.83 -19.64
CA VAL A 732 -12.46 -19.91 -18.15
C VAL A 732 -11.02 -20.18 -17.76
N GLU A 733 -10.46 -19.30 -16.97
CA GLU A 733 -9.14 -19.46 -16.33
C GLU A 733 -9.26 -20.42 -15.16
N GLN A 734 -8.40 -21.46 -15.09
CA GLN A 734 -8.46 -22.53 -14.09
C GLN A 734 -7.21 -22.64 -13.22
#